data_96586427fa719e999e73971cc4e4e495
#
_entry.id   96586427fa719e999e73971cc4e4e495
#
_cell.length_a   1.000
_cell.length_b   1.000
_cell.length_c   1.000
_cell.angle_alpha   90.00
_cell.angle_beta   90.00
_cell.angle_gamma   90.00
#
_symmetry.space_group_name_H-M   'P 1'
#
loop_
_entity.id
_entity.type
_entity.pdbx_description
1 polymer ?
#
loop_
_entity_poly.entity_id
_entity_poly.type
_entity_poly.pdbx_seq_one_letter_code
_entity_poly.pdbx_strand_id
1 'polypeptide(L)'
;MKKSRNRSGQVVMLVFLFMMVILAINVCYLCTTGKTMISNVNVRDFAKNRGGGQVTKVVQAARGTIYTSDNEIVASDVKKYKLRAILAKRLDAKKNPQYVVDKDQTAKELAPILGVSKATILDRLNQNTYQVEFGNYGRNLSSITKEKIMALKLPGLEFDEITSRNYRFGDFASYEVGYAAVAAETDPYNIVGQMGIEKTYNNWLKGTNGQRVYLVDSKHNTLPNGVISDKKAVSGNDVYLTINSTLQTELDSLMKDMQENTKASKACAVVMNVKTGAILAVSNYPSFDPNKRDLTNYNDTFLNEAFECGSVFKPFVYANALTDGVLDLDSKYESGTYDYLSNGRVIATIHDHNRTGWGRITYRDGLYHSSNTAICHILSEHTNMSSLIEDYKNLGLFQTSKVDGLFSGSGVKGYDGKTKSLEYFTTGFGQGSSVTTLQLLRGYSAFANDGRTVEPYLVEKVVNPTNGKTLYSAKTSYSKKIYSTEAVAQMRTLLYGAVKIEGSTGRDYRDSSVEIIGKTGTGQIAENGAYSASKHTHSFVGMAPYRDPEVEVIVWFQNESSGTNYSGDLVKSITKSALNILSKDTEKVNSTPYVLNNYMNQSTSYVEGILKKHSLTPILIGDGSTVVGQYPSSTTEVTMGSKVLLLTDGQKYTMPSMLGWSRKEAEAFASLTGVEIKMNGLGSIYAQSITKGTELKQGTEIELYAK
;
A
#
# COMPACT_ATOMS: atom_id res chain seq x y z
N MET A 1 -93.32 -30.98 10.32
CA MET A 1 -91.90 -31.32 10.20
C MET A 1 -90.97 -30.14 9.94
N LYS A 2 -91.37 -28.93 9.43
CA LYS A 2 -90.49 -27.78 9.19
C LYS A 2 -89.96 -27.06 10.48
N LYS A 3 -90.75 -27.08 11.60
CA LYS A 3 -90.33 -26.39 12.86
C LYS A 3 -89.19 -27.06 13.64
N SER A 4 -89.03 -28.36 13.52
CA SER A 4 -87.98 -29.11 14.21
C SER A 4 -86.57 -28.93 13.57
N ARG A 5 -86.52 -28.77 12.22
CA ARG A 5 -85.29 -28.62 11.49
C ARG A 5 -84.65 -27.28 11.74
N ASN A 6 -85.43 -26.21 12.00
CA ASN A 6 -84.90 -24.90 12.35
C ASN A 6 -84.30 -24.87 13.78
N ARG A 7 -84.84 -25.59 14.72
CA ARG A 7 -84.33 -25.69 16.10
C ARG A 7 -82.96 -26.36 16.12
N SER A 8 -82.80 -27.47 15.40
CA SER A 8 -81.52 -28.16 15.30
C SER A 8 -80.40 -27.28 14.69
N GLY A 9 -80.70 -26.46 13.62
CA GLY A 9 -79.80 -25.50 13.02
C GLY A 9 -79.41 -24.37 13.99
N GLN A 10 -80.41 -23.92 14.78
CA GLN A 10 -80.13 -22.86 15.79
C GLN A 10 -79.28 -23.40 16.94
N VAL A 11 -79.47 -24.64 17.38
CA VAL A 11 -78.63 -25.27 18.40
C VAL A 11 -77.20 -25.47 17.90
N VAL A 12 -77.00 -25.91 16.63
CA VAL A 12 -75.69 -26.07 16.05
C VAL A 12 -74.97 -24.70 15.93
N MET A 13 -75.70 -23.66 15.53
CA MET A 13 -75.15 -22.32 15.45
C MET A 13 -74.77 -21.75 16.82
N LEU A 14 -75.58 -21.99 17.88
CA LEU A 14 -75.28 -21.59 19.23
C LEU A 14 -74.05 -22.31 19.79
N VAL A 15 -73.91 -23.60 19.53
CA VAL A 15 -72.73 -24.40 19.93
C VAL A 15 -71.47 -23.88 19.21
N PHE A 16 -71.59 -23.55 17.92
CA PHE A 16 -70.47 -23.00 17.18
C PHE A 16 -70.06 -21.61 17.70
N LEU A 17 -71.05 -20.74 17.96
CA LEU A 17 -70.80 -19.40 18.56
C LEU A 17 -70.16 -19.53 19.93
N PHE A 18 -70.60 -20.49 20.78
CA PHE A 18 -70.01 -20.75 22.09
C PHE A 18 -68.59 -21.24 21.99
N MET A 19 -68.29 -22.16 21.05
CA MET A 19 -66.89 -22.56 20.76
C MET A 19 -66.02 -21.43 20.30
N MET A 20 -66.52 -20.54 19.44
CA MET A 20 -65.81 -19.31 18.99
C MET A 20 -65.53 -18.37 20.16
N VAL A 21 -66.44 -18.20 21.10
CA VAL A 21 -66.25 -17.38 22.30
C VAL A 21 -65.18 -17.99 23.21
N ILE A 22 -65.22 -19.30 23.41
CA ILE A 22 -64.17 -20.00 24.19
C ILE A 22 -62.80 -19.85 23.53
N LEU A 23 -62.72 -19.97 22.19
CA LEU A 23 -61.50 -19.79 21.42
C LEU A 23 -60.96 -18.36 21.58
N ALA A 24 -61.84 -17.37 21.46
CA ALA A 24 -61.50 -15.96 21.61
C ALA A 24 -61.00 -15.66 23.03
N ILE A 25 -61.64 -16.16 24.05
CA ILE A 25 -61.23 -16.04 25.45
C ILE A 25 -59.85 -16.71 25.66
N ASN A 26 -59.63 -17.89 25.10
CA ASN A 26 -58.33 -18.59 25.18
C ASN A 26 -57.22 -17.82 24.47
N VAL A 27 -57.47 -17.26 23.30
CA VAL A 27 -56.50 -16.40 22.57
C VAL A 27 -56.23 -15.12 23.36
N CYS A 28 -57.23 -14.43 23.88
CA CYS A 28 -57.03 -13.26 24.75
C CYS A 28 -56.23 -13.59 26.01
N TYR A 29 -56.54 -14.69 26.67
CA TYR A 29 -55.78 -15.14 27.83
C TYR A 29 -54.30 -15.46 27.47
N LEU A 30 -54.09 -16.12 26.34
CA LEU A 30 -52.74 -16.42 25.84
C LEU A 30 -51.96 -15.12 25.51
N CYS A 31 -52.61 -14.15 24.85
CA CYS A 31 -52.00 -12.87 24.51
C CYS A 31 -51.64 -12.01 25.74
N THR A 32 -52.48 -12.06 26.79
CA THR A 32 -52.25 -11.25 28.00
C THR A 32 -51.33 -11.91 29.01
N THR A 33 -51.41 -13.20 29.21
CA THR A 33 -50.63 -13.92 30.22
C THR A 33 -49.42 -14.70 29.69
N GLY A 34 -49.35 -14.90 28.34
CA GLY A 34 -48.34 -15.77 27.74
C GLY A 34 -48.48 -17.26 28.10
N LYS A 35 -49.58 -17.68 28.72
CA LYS A 35 -49.81 -19.04 29.18
C LYS A 35 -51.05 -19.65 28.55
N THR A 36 -51.07 -20.96 28.35
CA THR A 36 -52.24 -21.70 27.92
C THR A 36 -53.23 -21.84 29.06
N MET A 37 -54.55 -21.61 28.81
CA MET A 37 -55.57 -21.57 29.85
C MET A 37 -55.82 -22.92 30.52
N ILE A 38 -55.73 -24.01 29.77
CA ILE A 38 -56.03 -25.38 30.25
C ILE A 38 -54.81 -26.04 30.88
N SER A 39 -53.63 -25.92 30.28
CA SER A 39 -52.42 -26.60 30.75
C SER A 39 -51.47 -25.68 31.55
N ASN A 40 -51.79 -24.39 31.68
CA ASN A 40 -50.98 -23.37 32.36
C ASN A 40 -49.51 -23.33 31.91
N VAL A 41 -49.23 -23.80 30.68
CA VAL A 41 -47.91 -23.86 30.12
C VAL A 41 -47.54 -22.46 29.62
N ASN A 42 -46.42 -21.93 30.08
CA ASN A 42 -45.85 -20.72 29.55
C ASN A 42 -45.33 -20.97 28.12
N VAL A 43 -45.99 -20.37 27.13
CA VAL A 43 -45.69 -20.60 25.71
C VAL A 43 -44.28 -20.15 25.36
N ARG A 44 -43.75 -19.09 26.02
CA ARG A 44 -42.37 -18.64 25.82
C ARG A 44 -41.36 -19.66 26.35
N ASP A 45 -41.61 -20.23 27.55
CA ASP A 45 -40.73 -21.25 28.13
C ASP A 45 -40.85 -22.57 27.38
N PHE A 46 -42.04 -22.89 26.88
CA PHE A 46 -42.27 -24.06 26.04
C PHE A 46 -41.56 -23.96 24.69
N ALA A 47 -41.51 -22.75 24.10
CA ALA A 47 -40.73 -22.46 22.87
C ALA A 47 -39.23 -22.56 23.14
N LYS A 48 -38.74 -22.05 24.28
CA LYS A 48 -37.33 -22.18 24.70
C LYS A 48 -36.95 -23.68 24.92
N ASN A 49 -37.78 -24.43 25.57
CA ASN A 49 -37.50 -25.84 25.93
C ASN A 49 -37.62 -26.80 24.74
N ARG A 50 -38.21 -26.40 23.62
CA ARG A 50 -38.30 -27.20 22.37
C ARG A 50 -37.27 -26.80 21.32
N GLY A 51 -36.20 -26.10 21.70
CA GLY A 51 -35.08 -25.84 20.81
C GLY A 51 -35.26 -24.62 19.86
N GLY A 52 -36.31 -23.82 20.05
CA GLY A 52 -36.38 -22.47 19.51
C GLY A 52 -35.59 -21.51 20.41
N GLY A 53 -34.88 -20.55 19.84
CA GLY A 53 -34.02 -19.66 20.61
C GLY A 53 -33.81 -18.30 19.99
N GLN A 54 -33.06 -17.48 20.67
CA GLN A 54 -32.50 -16.26 20.10
C GLN A 54 -31.18 -16.60 19.41
N VAL A 55 -31.05 -16.18 18.14
CA VAL A 55 -29.78 -16.23 17.40
C VAL A 55 -29.30 -14.84 17.20
N THR A 56 -28.06 -14.62 17.54
CA THR A 56 -27.34 -13.38 17.28
C THR A 56 -26.48 -13.56 16.05
N LYS A 57 -26.70 -12.73 15.02
CA LYS A 57 -25.85 -12.67 13.84
C LYS A 57 -25.07 -11.38 13.86
N VAL A 58 -23.75 -11.47 13.76
CA VAL A 58 -22.89 -10.32 13.55
C VAL A 58 -23.11 -9.81 12.14
N VAL A 59 -23.30 -8.48 12.00
CA VAL A 59 -23.30 -7.78 10.72
C VAL A 59 -21.94 -7.13 10.61
N GLN A 60 -21.06 -7.73 9.83
CA GLN A 60 -19.69 -7.26 9.69
C GLN A 60 -19.65 -5.83 9.11
N ALA A 61 -18.89 -4.95 9.75
CA ALA A 61 -18.59 -3.64 9.22
C ALA A 61 -17.57 -3.74 8.08
N ALA A 62 -17.73 -2.94 7.05
CA ALA A 62 -16.71 -2.78 6.04
C ALA A 62 -15.51 -2.04 6.65
N ARG A 63 -14.30 -2.55 6.41
CA ARG A 63 -13.06 -1.85 6.73
C ARG A 63 -12.87 -0.71 5.72
N GLY A 64 -12.44 0.46 6.18
CA GLY A 64 -12.15 1.60 5.31
C GLY A 64 -11.16 1.26 4.20
N THR A 65 -11.29 1.92 3.09
CA THR A 65 -10.43 1.74 1.91
C THR A 65 -9.15 2.57 2.07
N ILE A 66 -8.03 2.05 1.58
CA ILE A 66 -6.78 2.80 1.46
C ILE A 66 -6.63 3.21 0.00
N TYR A 67 -6.45 4.51 -0.22
CA TYR A 67 -6.28 5.12 -1.54
C TYR A 67 -4.90 5.73 -1.70
N THR A 68 -4.43 5.83 -2.93
CA THR A 68 -3.29 6.68 -3.32
C THR A 68 -3.71 8.15 -3.38
N SER A 69 -2.74 9.07 -3.54
CA SER A 69 -3.00 10.52 -3.72
C SER A 69 -3.81 10.83 -4.98
N ASP A 70 -3.73 9.99 -5.99
CA ASP A 70 -4.49 10.09 -7.25
C ASP A 70 -5.76 9.21 -7.25
N ASN A 71 -6.27 8.85 -6.07
CA ASN A 71 -7.53 8.16 -5.79
C ASN A 71 -7.63 6.72 -6.32
N GLU A 72 -6.52 6.03 -6.56
CA GLU A 72 -6.55 4.59 -6.84
C GLU A 72 -6.67 3.77 -5.56
N ILE A 73 -7.42 2.67 -5.64
CA ILE A 73 -7.60 1.76 -4.51
C ILE A 73 -6.34 0.91 -4.33
N VAL A 74 -5.66 1.08 -3.20
CA VAL A 74 -4.55 0.22 -2.78
C VAL A 74 -5.05 -1.00 -2.03
N ALA A 75 -5.91 -0.80 -1.04
CA ALA A 75 -6.47 -1.87 -0.23
C ALA A 75 -7.95 -1.67 0.03
N SER A 76 -8.76 -2.69 -0.25
CA SER A 76 -10.21 -2.69 0.00
C SER A 76 -10.72 -4.06 0.41
N ASP A 77 -11.91 -4.08 0.99
CA ASP A 77 -12.60 -5.32 1.29
C ASP A 77 -13.22 -5.90 0.04
N VAL A 78 -13.05 -7.21 -0.15
CA VAL A 78 -13.65 -7.97 -1.24
C VAL A 78 -14.38 -9.19 -0.71
N LYS A 79 -15.44 -9.58 -1.40
CA LYS A 79 -16.14 -10.83 -1.12
C LYS A 79 -15.33 -12.00 -1.62
N LYS A 80 -15.08 -12.93 -0.74
CA LYS A 80 -14.45 -14.23 -1.01
C LYS A 80 -15.34 -15.33 -0.47
N TYR A 81 -15.00 -16.56 -0.79
CA TYR A 81 -15.80 -17.71 -0.40
C TYR A 81 -14.92 -18.75 0.31
N LYS A 82 -15.51 -19.38 1.32
CA LYS A 82 -14.92 -20.51 2.01
C LYS A 82 -15.72 -21.75 1.65
N LEU A 83 -15.05 -22.75 1.08
CA LEU A 83 -15.64 -24.04 0.74
C LEU A 83 -15.69 -24.93 1.96
N ARG A 84 -16.84 -25.55 2.19
CA ARG A 84 -17.04 -26.65 3.13
C ARG A 84 -17.73 -27.82 2.46
N ALA A 85 -17.50 -29.01 2.96
CA ALA A 85 -18.16 -30.22 2.52
C ALA A 85 -18.95 -30.84 3.68
N ILE A 86 -20.23 -31.12 3.46
CA ILE A 86 -21.10 -31.81 4.39
C ILE A 86 -20.88 -33.32 4.25
N LEU A 87 -20.48 -34.03 5.31
CA LEU A 87 -20.17 -35.44 5.32
C LEU A 87 -21.31 -36.27 5.92
N ALA A 88 -22.07 -35.72 6.87
CA ALA A 88 -23.21 -36.40 7.49
C ALA A 88 -24.37 -36.51 6.49
N LYS A 89 -25.01 -37.70 6.45
CA LYS A 89 -26.14 -37.97 5.57
C LYS A 89 -27.30 -37.00 5.82
N ARG A 90 -27.63 -36.24 4.77
CA ARG A 90 -28.66 -35.21 4.78
C ARG A 90 -29.37 -35.21 3.42
N LEU A 91 -30.68 -35.12 3.43
CA LEU A 91 -31.50 -35.00 2.23
C LEU A 91 -32.36 -33.75 2.29
N ASP A 92 -32.59 -33.12 1.17
CA ASP A 92 -33.58 -32.04 1.06
C ASP A 92 -35.01 -32.59 0.98
N ALA A 93 -36.01 -31.69 0.91
CA ALA A 93 -37.43 -32.08 0.82
C ALA A 93 -37.77 -32.93 -0.43
N LYS A 94 -36.92 -32.88 -1.47
CA LYS A 94 -37.03 -33.66 -2.71
C LYS A 94 -36.23 -34.97 -2.66
N LYS A 95 -35.67 -35.31 -1.49
CA LYS A 95 -34.80 -36.48 -1.24
C LYS A 95 -33.49 -36.42 -2.04
N ASN A 96 -33.03 -35.23 -2.42
CA ASN A 96 -31.73 -35.05 -3.05
C ASN A 96 -30.61 -35.05 -2.01
N PRO A 97 -29.46 -35.70 -2.25
CA PRO A 97 -28.35 -35.70 -1.33
C PRO A 97 -27.83 -34.27 -1.09
N GLN A 98 -27.77 -33.85 0.16
CA GLN A 98 -27.15 -32.62 0.63
C GLN A 98 -25.84 -32.89 1.38
N TYR A 99 -25.17 -33.98 1.04
CA TYR A 99 -23.90 -34.44 1.61
C TYR A 99 -23.02 -35.05 0.50
N VAL A 100 -21.71 -35.13 0.71
CA VAL A 100 -20.78 -35.75 -0.22
C VAL A 100 -21.07 -37.26 -0.33
N VAL A 101 -21.58 -37.66 -1.48
CA VAL A 101 -21.96 -39.07 -1.75
C VAL A 101 -20.73 -39.84 -2.21
N ASP A 102 -19.98 -39.34 -3.18
CA ASP A 102 -18.78 -39.97 -3.70
C ASP A 102 -17.55 -39.08 -3.37
N LYS A 103 -16.81 -39.54 -2.36
CA LYS A 103 -15.61 -38.82 -1.88
C LYS A 103 -14.48 -38.87 -2.86
N ASP A 104 -14.33 -39.98 -3.59
CA ASP A 104 -13.24 -40.17 -4.55
C ASP A 104 -13.40 -39.27 -5.78
N GLN A 105 -14.61 -39.25 -6.35
CA GLN A 105 -14.94 -38.34 -7.44
C GLN A 105 -14.87 -36.90 -7.00
N THR A 106 -15.41 -36.52 -5.83
CA THR A 106 -15.36 -35.16 -5.30
C THR A 106 -13.90 -34.71 -5.15
N ALA A 107 -13.03 -35.56 -4.63
CA ALA A 107 -11.60 -35.23 -4.50
C ALA A 107 -10.90 -35.09 -5.84
N LYS A 108 -11.22 -35.94 -6.80
CA LYS A 108 -10.65 -35.89 -8.15
C LYS A 108 -10.99 -34.59 -8.87
N GLU A 109 -12.23 -34.13 -8.77
CA GLU A 109 -12.69 -32.92 -9.46
C GLU A 109 -12.25 -31.63 -8.74
N LEU A 110 -12.18 -31.61 -7.40
CA LEU A 110 -11.76 -30.44 -6.65
C LEU A 110 -10.25 -30.20 -6.67
N ALA A 111 -9.44 -31.25 -6.72
CA ALA A 111 -7.99 -31.18 -6.63
C ALA A 111 -7.36 -30.20 -7.64
N PRO A 112 -7.67 -30.27 -8.94
CA PRO A 112 -7.09 -29.34 -9.94
C PRO A 112 -7.58 -27.91 -9.77
N ILE A 113 -8.83 -27.72 -9.32
CA ILE A 113 -9.39 -26.36 -9.11
C ILE A 113 -8.77 -25.67 -7.88
N LEU A 114 -8.50 -26.46 -6.83
CA LEU A 114 -7.91 -25.96 -5.58
C LEU A 114 -6.37 -25.98 -5.60
N GLY A 115 -5.76 -26.51 -6.65
CA GLY A 115 -4.30 -26.56 -6.81
C GLY A 115 -3.60 -27.49 -5.81
N VAL A 116 -4.25 -28.59 -5.39
CA VAL A 116 -3.69 -29.55 -4.44
C VAL A 116 -3.83 -30.98 -4.92
N SER A 117 -3.15 -31.92 -4.25
CA SER A 117 -3.27 -33.35 -4.59
C SER A 117 -4.65 -33.89 -4.26
N LYS A 118 -5.14 -34.86 -5.03
CA LYS A 118 -6.35 -35.61 -4.73
C LYS A 118 -6.31 -36.22 -3.32
N ALA A 119 -5.14 -36.72 -2.91
CA ALA A 119 -4.95 -37.32 -1.58
C ALA A 119 -5.23 -36.32 -0.46
N THR A 120 -4.79 -35.05 -0.62
CA THR A 120 -5.05 -33.97 0.35
C THR A 120 -6.55 -33.69 0.54
N ILE A 121 -7.31 -33.71 -0.54
CA ILE A 121 -8.78 -33.51 -0.46
C ILE A 121 -9.44 -34.74 0.14
N LEU A 122 -9.03 -35.94 -0.25
CA LEU A 122 -9.58 -37.20 0.26
C LEU A 122 -9.36 -37.36 1.77
N ASP A 123 -8.20 -36.98 2.29
CA ASP A 123 -7.91 -36.97 3.72
C ASP A 123 -8.93 -36.13 4.50
N ARG A 124 -9.28 -34.95 3.99
CA ARG A 124 -10.32 -34.10 4.57
C ARG A 124 -11.70 -34.73 4.51
N LEU A 125 -12.08 -35.30 3.34
CA LEU A 125 -13.38 -35.91 3.14
C LEU A 125 -13.57 -37.23 3.95
N ASN A 126 -12.48 -37.87 4.38
CA ASN A 126 -12.53 -39.09 5.16
C ASN A 126 -12.64 -38.89 6.68
N GLN A 127 -12.62 -37.65 7.14
CA GLN A 127 -12.80 -37.35 8.56
C GLN A 127 -14.18 -37.75 9.04
N ASN A 128 -14.26 -38.25 10.27
CA ASN A 128 -15.54 -38.63 10.91
C ASN A 128 -16.16 -37.44 11.63
N THR A 129 -16.66 -36.48 10.86
CA THR A 129 -17.29 -35.27 11.36
C THR A 129 -18.55 -34.94 10.56
N TYR A 130 -19.38 -34.02 11.07
CA TYR A 130 -20.56 -33.54 10.36
C TYR A 130 -20.22 -32.86 9.04
N GLN A 131 -19.19 -31.98 9.07
CA GLN A 131 -18.67 -31.22 7.93
C GLN A 131 -17.18 -31.03 8.06
N VAL A 132 -16.52 -30.73 6.92
CA VAL A 132 -15.11 -30.39 6.87
C VAL A 132 -14.88 -29.14 6.06
N GLU A 133 -13.81 -28.42 6.41
CA GLU A 133 -13.25 -27.33 5.65
C GLU A 133 -11.91 -27.77 5.02
N PHE A 134 -11.52 -27.14 3.91
CA PHE A 134 -10.31 -27.51 3.17
C PHE A 134 -9.10 -26.64 3.55
N GLY A 135 -9.11 -26.05 4.75
CA GLY A 135 -8.00 -25.21 5.24
C GLY A 135 -7.69 -24.04 4.30
N ASN A 136 -6.42 -23.76 4.09
CA ASN A 136 -6.00 -22.63 3.25
C ASN A 136 -6.41 -22.78 1.77
N TYR A 137 -6.54 -24.00 1.28
CA TYR A 137 -6.91 -24.27 -0.12
C TYR A 137 -8.38 -24.00 -0.42
N GLY A 138 -9.25 -24.14 0.59
CA GLY A 138 -10.67 -23.89 0.47
C GLY A 138 -11.13 -22.53 0.99
N ARG A 139 -10.19 -21.67 1.43
CA ARG A 139 -10.46 -20.29 1.89
C ARG A 139 -10.10 -19.28 0.83
N ASN A 140 -10.67 -18.09 0.93
CA ASN A 140 -10.40 -16.94 0.05
C ASN A 140 -10.63 -17.23 -1.45
N LEU A 141 -11.55 -18.16 -1.77
CA LEU A 141 -11.89 -18.51 -3.15
C LEU A 141 -12.57 -17.32 -3.83
N SER A 142 -12.21 -17.09 -5.09
CA SER A 142 -12.87 -16.07 -5.92
C SER A 142 -14.29 -16.50 -6.30
N SER A 143 -15.14 -15.56 -6.76
CA SER A 143 -16.44 -15.87 -7.35
C SER A 143 -16.30 -16.84 -8.54
N ILE A 144 -15.29 -16.63 -9.37
CA ILE A 144 -14.99 -17.50 -10.53
C ILE A 144 -14.68 -18.93 -10.08
N THR A 145 -13.83 -19.09 -9.05
CA THR A 145 -13.51 -20.42 -8.51
C THR A 145 -14.74 -21.08 -7.91
N LYS A 146 -15.55 -20.32 -7.16
CA LYS A 146 -16.83 -20.81 -6.64
C LYS A 146 -17.74 -21.29 -7.76
N GLU A 147 -17.92 -20.51 -8.81
CA GLU A 147 -18.76 -20.87 -9.97
C GLU A 147 -18.25 -22.12 -10.68
N LYS A 148 -16.93 -22.25 -10.87
CA LYS A 148 -16.30 -23.46 -11.42
C LYS A 148 -16.65 -24.69 -10.57
N ILE A 149 -16.55 -24.59 -9.25
CA ILE A 149 -16.90 -25.70 -8.35
C ILE A 149 -18.40 -25.97 -8.37
N MET A 150 -19.24 -24.95 -8.39
CA MET A 150 -20.70 -25.13 -8.46
C MET A 150 -21.15 -25.77 -9.79
N ALA A 151 -20.45 -25.49 -10.90
CA ALA A 151 -20.73 -26.10 -12.20
C ALA A 151 -20.50 -27.60 -12.23
N LEU A 152 -19.68 -28.14 -11.33
CA LEU A 152 -19.48 -29.60 -11.18
C LEU A 152 -20.71 -30.32 -10.63
N LYS A 153 -21.68 -29.60 -10.03
CA LYS A 153 -22.92 -30.11 -9.45
C LYS A 153 -22.68 -31.26 -8.44
N LEU A 154 -21.56 -31.22 -7.73
CA LEU A 154 -21.23 -32.20 -6.71
C LEU A 154 -22.08 -31.95 -5.46
N PRO A 155 -22.79 -32.97 -4.93
CA PRO A 155 -23.64 -32.80 -3.77
C PRO A 155 -22.80 -32.60 -2.50
N GLY A 156 -23.35 -31.84 -1.54
CA GLY A 156 -22.75 -31.62 -0.23
C GLY A 156 -21.65 -30.57 -0.18
N LEU A 157 -21.35 -29.88 -1.28
CA LEU A 157 -20.46 -28.75 -1.28
C LEU A 157 -21.25 -27.45 -1.02
N GLU A 158 -20.83 -26.70 -0.01
CA GLU A 158 -21.46 -25.44 0.39
C GLU A 158 -20.40 -24.35 0.49
N PHE A 159 -20.83 -23.09 0.30
CA PHE A 159 -19.96 -21.92 0.39
C PHE A 159 -20.45 -20.94 1.45
N ASP A 160 -19.56 -20.55 2.33
CA ASP A 160 -19.77 -19.41 3.20
C ASP A 160 -19.14 -18.17 2.54
N GLU A 161 -19.89 -17.08 2.46
CA GLU A 161 -19.37 -15.79 2.07
C GLU A 161 -18.55 -15.22 3.21
N ILE A 162 -17.33 -14.81 2.90
CA ILE A 162 -16.41 -14.18 3.84
C ILE A 162 -15.90 -12.86 3.25
N THR A 163 -15.60 -11.92 4.11
CA THR A 163 -14.89 -10.70 3.72
C THR A 163 -13.39 -10.93 3.84
N SER A 164 -12.65 -10.56 2.81
CA SER A 164 -11.19 -10.62 2.80
C SER A 164 -10.63 -9.28 2.37
N ARG A 165 -9.51 -8.88 2.95
CA ARG A 165 -8.76 -7.72 2.51
C ARG A 165 -8.03 -8.04 1.21
N ASN A 166 -8.08 -7.14 0.24
CA ASN A 166 -7.43 -7.29 -1.06
C ASN A 166 -6.53 -6.09 -1.34
N TYR A 167 -5.30 -6.36 -1.76
CA TYR A 167 -4.29 -5.38 -2.12
C TYR A 167 -4.13 -5.42 -3.64
N ARG A 168 -4.64 -4.36 -4.31
CA ARG A 168 -4.86 -4.38 -5.77
C ARG A 168 -3.56 -4.49 -6.57
N PHE A 169 -2.48 -3.90 -6.09
CA PHE A 169 -1.22 -3.77 -6.82
C PHE A 169 -0.11 -4.71 -6.33
N GLY A 170 -0.46 -5.77 -5.58
CA GLY A 170 0.53 -6.74 -5.09
C GLY A 170 1.51 -6.12 -4.10
N ASP A 171 2.80 -6.10 -4.44
CA ASP A 171 3.90 -5.66 -3.58
C ASP A 171 4.12 -4.13 -3.52
N PHE A 172 3.19 -3.36 -4.05
CA PHE A 172 3.15 -1.89 -4.04
C PHE A 172 3.33 -1.30 -2.63
N ALA A 173 4.45 -0.65 -2.37
CA ALA A 173 4.80 -0.06 -1.07
C ALA A 173 4.41 -0.97 0.10
N SER A 174 4.73 -2.26 -0.01
CA SER A 174 4.10 -3.32 0.80
C SER A 174 4.41 -3.21 2.28
N TYR A 175 5.57 -2.70 2.66
CA TYR A 175 5.94 -2.49 4.06
C TYR A 175 5.19 -1.30 4.67
N GLU A 176 5.05 -0.22 3.91
CA GLU A 176 4.39 1.00 4.35
C GLU A 176 2.88 0.81 4.43
N VAL A 177 2.27 0.23 3.41
CA VAL A 177 0.84 -0.14 3.42
C VAL A 177 0.58 -1.23 4.46
N GLY A 178 1.41 -2.26 4.48
CA GLY A 178 1.26 -3.41 5.35
C GLY A 178 0.09 -4.31 4.96
N TYR A 179 -0.39 -5.08 5.93
CA TYR A 179 -1.54 -5.96 5.73
C TYR A 179 -2.42 -6.08 6.97
N ALA A 180 -3.68 -6.42 6.73
CA ALA A 180 -4.66 -6.76 7.75
C ALA A 180 -5.07 -8.23 7.64
N ALA A 181 -5.38 -8.84 8.77
CA ALA A 181 -5.78 -10.23 8.86
C ALA A 181 -6.87 -10.41 9.92
N VAL A 182 -7.53 -11.53 9.89
CA VAL A 182 -8.47 -11.96 10.95
C VAL A 182 -7.69 -12.10 12.25
N ALA A 183 -8.18 -11.47 13.33
CA ALA A 183 -7.50 -11.41 14.62
C ALA A 183 -7.37 -12.81 15.28
N ALA A 184 -8.43 -13.62 15.16
CA ALA A 184 -8.46 -15.00 15.66
C ALA A 184 -9.42 -15.83 14.81
N GLU A 185 -9.18 -17.14 14.69
CA GLU A 185 -10.09 -18.06 13.98
C GLU A 185 -11.48 -18.11 14.62
N THR A 186 -11.55 -17.86 15.94
CA THR A 186 -12.80 -17.80 16.71
C THR A 186 -13.61 -16.52 16.46
N ASP A 187 -12.99 -15.48 15.89
CA ASP A 187 -13.66 -14.23 15.54
C ASP A 187 -13.36 -13.82 14.08
N PRO A 188 -13.96 -14.51 13.09
CA PRO A 188 -13.70 -14.29 11.67
C PRO A 188 -14.20 -12.94 11.15
N TYR A 189 -14.97 -12.20 11.96
CA TYR A 189 -15.53 -10.90 11.60
C TYR A 189 -14.65 -9.73 12.04
N ASN A 190 -13.54 -10.00 12.71
CA ASN A 190 -12.63 -8.98 13.23
C ASN A 190 -11.32 -8.96 12.43
N ILE A 191 -11.27 -8.10 11.43
CA ILE A 191 -10.07 -7.87 10.61
C ILE A 191 -9.26 -6.76 11.26
N VAL A 192 -8.00 -7.06 11.63
CA VAL A 192 -7.08 -6.17 12.33
C VAL A 192 -5.82 -5.96 11.52
N GLY A 193 -5.35 -4.73 11.44
CA GLY A 193 -4.06 -4.40 10.82
C GLY A 193 -2.91 -5.03 11.59
N GLN A 194 -2.04 -5.74 10.86
CA GLN A 194 -0.90 -6.47 11.43
C GLN A 194 0.41 -5.69 11.24
N MET A 195 0.53 -4.94 10.16
CA MET A 195 1.74 -4.24 9.75
C MET A 195 1.38 -2.95 8.98
N GLY A 196 2.32 -2.02 8.85
CA GLY A 196 2.19 -0.84 8.02
C GLY A 196 1.07 0.12 8.47
N ILE A 197 0.59 0.92 7.56
CA ILE A 197 -0.56 1.84 7.74
C ILE A 197 -1.83 1.06 8.14
N GLU A 198 -2.01 -0.14 7.64
CA GLU A 198 -3.10 -1.02 8.09
C GLU A 198 -3.12 -1.19 9.61
N LYS A 199 -1.94 -1.27 10.25
CA LYS A 199 -1.79 -1.40 11.71
C LYS A 199 -1.87 -0.05 12.41
N THR A 200 -1.09 0.94 11.98
CA THR A 200 -1.00 2.23 12.69
C THR A 200 -2.29 3.04 12.59
N TYR A 201 -3.00 2.92 11.44
CA TYR A 201 -4.31 3.53 11.22
C TYR A 201 -5.48 2.56 11.47
N ASN A 202 -5.24 1.42 12.13
CA ASN A 202 -6.29 0.43 12.36
C ASN A 202 -7.54 1.00 13.04
N ASN A 203 -7.39 1.95 13.97
CA ASN A 203 -8.53 2.57 14.66
C ASN A 203 -9.40 3.44 13.74
N TRP A 204 -8.82 3.99 12.67
CA TRP A 204 -9.55 4.71 11.64
C TRP A 204 -10.19 3.76 10.64
N LEU A 205 -9.43 2.75 10.20
CA LEU A 205 -9.84 1.80 9.17
C LEU A 205 -10.88 0.79 9.66
N LYS A 206 -10.79 0.31 10.92
CA LYS A 206 -11.76 -0.65 11.44
C LYS A 206 -13.13 0.01 11.60
N GLY A 207 -14.15 -0.65 11.11
CA GLY A 207 -15.52 -0.26 11.40
C GLY A 207 -15.99 -0.74 12.78
N THR A 208 -17.25 -0.55 13.04
CA THR A 208 -17.94 -1.11 14.22
C THR A 208 -18.99 -2.11 13.74
N ASN A 209 -18.81 -3.39 14.07
CA ASN A 209 -19.75 -4.42 13.70
C ASN A 209 -21.15 -4.14 14.25
N GLY A 210 -22.14 -4.36 13.42
CA GLY A 210 -23.53 -4.41 13.81
C GLY A 210 -23.92 -5.77 14.40
N GLN A 211 -25.13 -5.84 14.89
CA GLN A 211 -25.67 -7.05 15.50
C GLN A 211 -27.14 -7.17 15.19
N ARG A 212 -27.55 -8.30 14.65
CA ARG A 212 -28.97 -8.61 14.45
C ARG A 212 -29.34 -9.79 15.33
N VAL A 213 -30.33 -9.59 16.21
CA VAL A 213 -30.87 -10.61 17.09
C VAL A 213 -32.25 -10.96 16.60
N TYR A 214 -32.51 -12.25 16.38
CA TYR A 214 -33.79 -12.73 15.89
C TYR A 214 -34.17 -14.10 16.54
N LEU A 215 -35.46 -14.35 16.58
CA LEU A 215 -36.04 -15.61 17.06
C LEU A 215 -35.97 -16.63 15.92
N VAL A 216 -35.60 -17.83 16.28
CA VAL A 216 -35.62 -19.01 15.40
C VAL A 216 -36.49 -20.14 15.99
N ASP A 217 -37.03 -20.98 15.11
CA ASP A 217 -37.67 -22.20 15.48
C ASP A 217 -36.65 -23.30 15.87
N SER A 218 -37.12 -24.49 16.24
CA SER A 218 -36.30 -25.65 16.57
C SER A 218 -35.44 -26.16 15.40
N LYS A 219 -35.70 -25.72 14.17
CA LYS A 219 -34.92 -26.02 12.97
C LYS A 219 -34.00 -24.88 12.56
N HIS A 220 -33.85 -23.86 13.42
CA HIS A 220 -33.07 -22.64 13.17
C HIS A 220 -33.59 -21.75 12.03
N ASN A 221 -34.89 -21.89 11.62
CA ASN A 221 -35.50 -20.97 10.67
C ASN A 221 -35.94 -19.70 11.39
N THR A 222 -35.69 -18.55 10.79
CA THR A 222 -36.12 -17.24 11.33
C THR A 222 -37.65 -17.18 11.37
N LEU A 223 -38.21 -16.81 12.52
CA LEU A 223 -39.64 -16.63 12.65
C LEU A 223 -40.12 -15.37 11.94
N PRO A 224 -41.30 -15.38 11.33
CA PRO A 224 -41.91 -14.16 10.80
C PRO A 224 -41.99 -13.07 11.89
N ASN A 225 -41.55 -11.84 11.59
CA ASN A 225 -41.46 -10.73 12.54
C ASN A 225 -40.58 -11.02 13.79
N GLY A 226 -39.68 -12.01 13.70
CA GLY A 226 -38.83 -12.44 14.80
C GLY A 226 -37.62 -11.55 15.10
N VAL A 227 -37.43 -10.42 14.41
CA VAL A 227 -36.32 -9.51 14.66
C VAL A 227 -36.52 -8.79 15.99
N ILE A 228 -35.62 -9.04 16.96
CA ILE A 228 -35.66 -8.43 18.30
C ILE A 228 -34.85 -7.12 18.31
N SER A 229 -33.70 -7.13 17.67
CA SER A 229 -32.78 -6.00 17.62
C SER A 229 -32.00 -6.02 16.31
N ASP A 230 -31.85 -4.85 15.70
CA ASP A 230 -31.06 -4.65 14.48
C ASP A 230 -30.14 -3.42 14.67
N LYS A 231 -28.96 -3.66 15.22
CA LYS A 231 -27.92 -2.63 15.32
C LYS A 231 -27.12 -2.65 14.01
N LYS A 232 -27.18 -1.57 13.25
CA LYS A 232 -26.46 -1.44 11.96
C LYS A 232 -24.95 -1.43 12.19
N ALA A 233 -24.20 -2.02 11.27
CA ALA A 233 -22.77 -1.86 11.20
C ALA A 233 -22.40 -0.42 10.77
N VAL A 234 -21.30 0.07 11.27
CA VAL A 234 -20.70 1.36 10.87
C VAL A 234 -19.37 1.07 10.20
N SER A 235 -19.24 1.47 8.93
CA SER A 235 -18.00 1.28 8.17
C SER A 235 -16.83 2.07 8.78
N GLY A 236 -15.62 1.60 8.57
CA GLY A 236 -14.40 2.33 8.87
C GLY A 236 -14.22 3.54 7.96
N ASN A 237 -13.26 4.39 8.32
CA ASN A 237 -12.93 5.58 7.54
C ASN A 237 -11.88 5.27 6.49
N ASP A 238 -11.95 5.97 5.37
CA ASP A 238 -11.01 5.83 4.27
C ASP A 238 -9.72 6.62 4.54
N VAL A 239 -8.59 6.02 4.17
CA VAL A 239 -7.25 6.60 4.34
C VAL A 239 -6.67 6.91 2.97
N TYR A 240 -6.21 8.13 2.77
CA TYR A 240 -5.56 8.58 1.55
C TYR A 240 -4.07 8.75 1.82
N LEU A 241 -3.26 8.05 1.04
CA LEU A 241 -1.80 8.12 1.11
C LEU A 241 -1.30 9.29 0.27
N THR A 242 -0.08 9.74 0.55
CA THR A 242 0.66 10.68 -0.31
C THR A 242 1.26 10.01 -1.53
N ILE A 243 1.36 8.68 -1.52
CA ILE A 243 1.92 7.87 -2.61
C ILE A 243 1.06 8.03 -3.87
N ASN A 244 1.70 8.40 -4.98
CA ASN A 244 1.07 8.46 -6.29
C ASN A 244 1.19 7.11 -7.00
N SER A 245 0.08 6.57 -7.52
CA SER A 245 0.05 5.21 -8.08
C SER A 245 0.94 5.05 -9.31
N THR A 246 1.01 6.06 -10.17
CA THR A 246 1.83 6.04 -11.38
C THR A 246 3.31 6.07 -11.03
N LEU A 247 3.70 6.99 -10.14
CA LEU A 247 5.10 7.15 -9.72
C LEU A 247 5.61 5.91 -8.97
N GLN A 248 4.77 5.33 -8.09
CA GLN A 248 5.13 4.11 -7.37
C GLN A 248 5.34 2.94 -8.32
N THR A 249 4.43 2.74 -9.26
CA THR A 249 4.55 1.65 -10.25
C THR A 249 5.81 1.80 -11.11
N GLU A 250 6.14 3.03 -11.51
CA GLU A 250 7.38 3.32 -12.23
C GLU A 250 8.61 3.01 -11.36
N LEU A 251 8.60 3.46 -10.10
CA LEU A 251 9.70 3.21 -9.17
C LEU A 251 9.92 1.71 -8.93
N ASP A 252 8.85 0.94 -8.70
CA ASP A 252 8.93 -0.51 -8.49
C ASP A 252 9.53 -1.23 -9.70
N SER A 253 9.14 -0.81 -10.92
CA SER A 253 9.71 -1.36 -12.16
C SER A 253 11.20 -1.05 -12.28
N LEU A 254 11.61 0.21 -12.06
CA LEU A 254 13.00 0.63 -12.13
C LEU A 254 13.87 -0.04 -11.05
N MET A 255 13.31 -0.25 -9.85
CA MET A 255 13.98 -0.96 -8.76
C MET A 255 14.19 -2.43 -9.10
N LYS A 256 13.21 -3.07 -9.72
CA LYS A 256 13.33 -4.45 -10.18
C LYS A 256 14.42 -4.59 -11.24
N ASP A 257 14.44 -3.71 -12.24
CA ASP A 257 15.47 -3.70 -13.28
C ASP A 257 16.87 -3.49 -12.67
N MET A 258 16.99 -2.55 -11.73
CA MET A 258 18.24 -2.31 -11.01
C MET A 258 18.68 -3.55 -10.23
N GLN A 259 17.78 -4.19 -9.49
CA GLN A 259 18.06 -5.41 -8.73
C GLN A 259 18.51 -6.56 -9.62
N GLU A 260 17.83 -6.78 -10.76
CA GLU A 260 18.20 -7.83 -11.72
C GLU A 260 19.59 -7.59 -12.31
N ASN A 261 19.96 -6.34 -12.59
CA ASN A 261 21.28 -5.98 -13.14
C ASN A 261 22.41 -6.02 -12.10
N THR A 262 22.11 -5.59 -10.86
CA THR A 262 23.13 -5.50 -9.80
C THR A 262 23.26 -6.77 -8.98
N LYS A 263 22.26 -7.67 -9.02
CA LYS A 263 22.10 -8.81 -8.09
C LYS A 263 22.12 -8.35 -6.63
N ALA A 264 21.56 -7.18 -6.37
CA ALA A 264 21.50 -6.60 -5.05
C ALA A 264 20.79 -7.55 -4.06
N SER A 265 21.37 -7.71 -2.88
CA SER A 265 20.76 -8.47 -1.79
C SER A 265 19.72 -7.65 -1.03
N LYS A 266 19.93 -6.34 -0.96
CA LYS A 266 19.02 -5.34 -0.38
C LYS A 266 19.07 -4.07 -1.21
N ALA A 267 17.93 -3.39 -1.31
CA ALA A 267 17.85 -2.08 -1.93
C ALA A 267 16.67 -1.29 -1.39
N CYS A 268 16.76 0.03 -1.51
CA CYS A 268 15.65 0.95 -1.22
C CYS A 268 15.75 2.16 -2.13
N ALA A 269 14.59 2.62 -2.58
CA ALA A 269 14.46 3.93 -3.22
C ALA A 269 13.24 4.66 -2.67
N VAL A 270 13.36 5.96 -2.46
CA VAL A 270 12.28 6.82 -1.97
C VAL A 270 12.28 8.14 -2.71
N VAL A 271 11.09 8.64 -3.00
CA VAL A 271 10.83 9.93 -3.65
C VAL A 271 9.94 10.76 -2.73
N MET A 272 10.37 11.96 -2.40
CA MET A 272 9.65 12.87 -1.51
C MET A 272 9.46 14.25 -2.15
N ASN A 273 8.30 14.84 -1.99
CA ASN A 273 8.14 16.28 -2.17
C ASN A 273 8.86 16.97 -1.01
N VAL A 274 10.03 17.52 -1.29
CA VAL A 274 10.91 18.07 -0.26
C VAL A 274 10.36 19.34 0.39
N LYS A 275 9.39 20.01 -0.25
CA LYS A 275 8.73 21.20 0.31
C LYS A 275 7.68 20.85 1.35
N THR A 276 6.97 19.75 1.16
CA THR A 276 5.86 19.38 2.04
C THR A 276 6.21 18.27 3.03
N GLY A 277 7.17 17.40 2.68
CA GLY A 277 7.47 16.15 3.38
C GLY A 277 6.63 14.97 2.91
N ALA A 278 5.75 15.14 1.92
CA ALA A 278 4.93 14.07 1.38
C ALA A 278 5.81 13.03 0.65
N ILE A 279 5.76 11.77 1.09
CA ILE A 279 6.42 10.65 0.40
C ILE A 279 5.56 10.27 -0.80
N LEU A 280 6.10 10.49 -2.01
CA LEU A 280 5.39 10.28 -3.27
C LEU A 280 5.49 8.84 -3.78
N ALA A 281 6.60 8.17 -3.50
CA ALA A 281 6.82 6.76 -3.80
C ALA A 281 7.92 6.19 -2.91
N VAL A 282 7.83 4.89 -2.58
CA VAL A 282 8.85 4.15 -1.82
C VAL A 282 8.89 2.70 -2.27
N SER A 283 10.07 2.18 -2.57
CA SER A 283 10.27 0.81 -3.03
C SER A 283 11.36 0.13 -2.22
N ASN A 284 11.04 -1.02 -1.66
CA ASN A 284 11.89 -1.83 -0.81
C ASN A 284 12.27 -3.14 -1.50
N TYR A 285 13.51 -3.59 -1.35
CA TYR A 285 13.91 -4.92 -1.78
C TYR A 285 14.70 -5.65 -0.66
N PRO A 286 14.32 -6.90 -0.32
CA PRO A 286 13.17 -7.64 -0.84
C PRO A 286 11.82 -7.00 -0.46
N SER A 287 10.82 -7.14 -1.33
CA SER A 287 9.42 -6.80 -1.10
C SER A 287 8.58 -8.06 -0.84
N PHE A 288 7.27 -7.93 -0.61
CA PHE A 288 6.35 -9.05 -0.46
C PHE A 288 4.95 -8.68 -0.98
N ASP A 289 4.15 -9.68 -1.35
CA ASP A 289 2.75 -9.49 -1.72
C ASP A 289 1.84 -9.66 -0.47
N PRO A 290 1.18 -8.61 0.02
CA PRO A 290 0.27 -8.68 1.16
C PRO A 290 -0.88 -9.67 0.98
N ASN A 291 -1.29 -9.96 -0.25
CA ASN A 291 -2.31 -10.97 -0.53
C ASN A 291 -1.81 -12.38 -0.29
N LYS A 292 -0.55 -12.66 -0.62
CA LYS A 292 0.10 -13.97 -0.44
C LYS A 292 0.70 -14.12 0.94
N ARG A 293 1.14 -12.99 1.54
CA ARG A 293 1.88 -12.95 2.82
C ARG A 293 3.17 -13.77 2.74
N ASP A 294 3.86 -13.66 1.62
CA ASP A 294 5.12 -14.31 1.32
C ASP A 294 6.34 -13.56 1.91
N LEU A 295 6.12 -12.83 2.97
CA LEU A 295 7.11 -12.04 3.69
C LEU A 295 8.24 -12.94 4.22
N THR A 296 9.45 -12.72 3.73
CA THR A 296 10.66 -13.44 4.16
C THR A 296 11.52 -12.65 5.13
N ASN A 297 11.36 -11.32 5.13
CA ASN A 297 12.08 -10.41 6.01
C ASN A 297 11.13 -9.36 6.57
N TYR A 298 11.09 -9.20 7.89
CA TYR A 298 10.28 -8.18 8.57
C TYR A 298 10.96 -6.82 8.66
N ASN A 299 12.21 -6.71 8.21
CA ASN A 299 12.98 -5.47 8.27
C ASN A 299 12.70 -4.62 7.04
N ASP A 300 11.99 -3.53 7.24
CA ASP A 300 11.71 -2.50 6.24
C ASP A 300 13.01 -1.77 5.89
N THR A 301 13.42 -1.84 4.62
CA THR A 301 14.68 -1.23 4.16
C THR A 301 14.63 0.30 4.13
N PHE A 302 13.46 0.89 4.07
CA PHE A 302 13.28 2.35 4.17
C PHE A 302 13.38 2.85 5.61
N LEU A 303 12.65 2.21 6.54
CA LEU A 303 12.51 2.71 7.91
C LEU A 303 13.54 2.12 8.87
N ASN A 304 13.87 0.83 8.76
CA ASN A 304 14.57 0.10 9.80
C ASN A 304 15.97 -0.36 9.42
N GLU A 305 16.28 -0.52 8.14
CA GLU A 305 17.62 -0.88 7.73
C GLU A 305 18.56 0.31 7.91
N ALA A 306 19.49 0.14 8.84
CA ALA A 306 20.56 1.10 9.04
C ALA A 306 21.81 0.63 8.29
N PHE A 307 22.41 1.50 7.54
CA PHE A 307 23.58 1.20 6.71
C PHE A 307 24.66 2.29 6.81
N GLU A 308 25.89 1.94 6.57
CA GLU A 308 26.97 2.89 6.39
C GLU A 308 26.79 3.55 5.01
N CYS A 309 26.32 4.78 5.04
CA CYS A 309 25.86 5.46 3.82
C CYS A 309 27.03 6.05 2.97
N GLY A 310 28.24 6.02 3.52
CA GLY A 310 29.41 6.55 2.84
C GLY A 310 29.34 8.05 2.59
N SER A 311 29.92 8.46 1.49
CA SER A 311 30.14 9.89 1.16
C SER A 311 28.91 10.76 1.03
N VAL A 312 27.70 10.20 1.05
CA VAL A 312 26.45 11.01 1.15
C VAL A 312 26.34 11.69 2.53
N PHE A 313 27.17 11.31 3.51
CA PHE A 313 27.20 11.95 4.82
C PHE A 313 28.02 13.25 4.84
N LYS A 314 28.99 13.42 3.93
CA LYS A 314 29.92 14.57 3.86
C LYS A 314 29.26 15.95 3.81
N PRO A 315 28.14 16.13 3.08
CA PRO A 315 27.47 17.43 3.02
C PRO A 315 27.05 17.99 4.39
N PHE A 316 26.75 17.16 5.38
CA PHE A 316 26.42 17.62 6.71
C PHE A 316 27.62 18.26 7.45
N VAL A 317 28.82 17.71 7.24
CA VAL A 317 30.07 18.28 7.78
C VAL A 317 30.39 19.63 7.13
N TYR A 318 30.29 19.70 5.81
CA TYR A 318 30.49 20.96 5.08
C TYR A 318 29.46 22.02 5.51
N ALA A 319 28.19 21.65 5.60
CA ALA A 319 27.13 22.60 5.97
C ALA A 319 27.29 23.16 7.38
N ASN A 320 27.75 22.34 8.35
CA ASN A 320 28.08 22.79 9.69
C ASN A 320 29.21 23.83 9.64
N ALA A 321 30.37 23.50 9.03
CA ALA A 321 31.52 24.40 8.97
C ALA A 321 31.23 25.69 8.21
N LEU A 322 30.38 25.63 7.18
CA LEU A 322 29.91 26.82 6.43
C LEU A 322 28.95 27.68 7.27
N THR A 323 28.07 27.05 8.06
CA THR A 323 27.13 27.74 8.94
C THR A 323 27.85 28.49 10.06
N ASP A 324 28.90 27.86 10.62
CA ASP A 324 29.75 28.46 11.66
C ASP A 324 30.69 29.54 11.07
N GLY A 325 30.76 29.65 9.71
CA GLY A 325 31.59 30.65 9.03
C GLY A 325 33.10 30.39 9.13
N VAL A 326 33.47 29.13 9.44
CA VAL A 326 34.87 28.74 9.67
C VAL A 326 35.54 28.04 8.48
N LEU A 327 34.79 27.76 7.43
CA LEU A 327 35.26 27.10 6.22
C LEU A 327 35.19 28.05 5.02
N ASP A 328 36.36 28.35 4.43
CA ASP A 328 36.47 28.98 3.09
C ASP A 328 36.61 27.87 2.04
N LEU A 329 35.64 27.77 1.13
CA LEU A 329 35.62 26.74 0.08
C LEU A 329 36.79 26.84 -0.92
N ASP A 330 37.38 28.01 -1.07
CA ASP A 330 38.45 28.27 -2.02
C ASP A 330 39.84 28.14 -1.37
N SER A 331 39.87 27.96 -0.03
CA SER A 331 41.10 27.58 0.68
C SER A 331 41.51 26.15 0.32
N LYS A 332 42.81 25.84 0.46
CA LYS A 332 43.40 24.60 -0.06
C LYS A 332 43.98 23.74 1.04
N TYR A 333 43.81 22.42 0.87
CA TYR A 333 44.38 21.37 1.71
C TYR A 333 45.14 20.34 0.86
N GLU A 334 46.02 19.53 1.48
CA GLU A 334 46.71 18.42 0.81
C GLU A 334 45.80 17.20 0.80
N SER A 335 45.45 16.68 -0.40
CA SER A 335 44.61 15.51 -0.58
C SER A 335 45.42 14.21 -0.63
N GLY A 336 44.75 13.06 -0.53
CA GLY A 336 45.36 11.75 -0.70
C GLY A 336 45.44 10.96 0.59
N THR A 337 46.12 11.46 1.63
CA THR A 337 46.31 10.80 2.91
C THR A 337 46.14 11.77 4.08
N TYR A 338 45.61 11.27 5.17
CA TYR A 338 45.50 11.97 6.45
C TYR A 338 45.85 11.01 7.60
N ASP A 339 46.91 11.35 8.33
CA ASP A 339 47.35 10.55 9.47
C ASP A 339 46.61 10.95 10.74
N TYR A 340 45.80 10.02 11.27
CA TYR A 340 45.20 10.19 12.57
C TYR A 340 46.19 9.87 13.69
N LEU A 341 46.46 10.89 14.49
CA LEU A 341 47.43 10.80 15.59
C LEU A 341 46.70 10.65 16.92
N SER A 342 47.22 9.72 17.77
CA SER A 342 46.90 9.67 19.18
C SER A 342 48.17 9.64 19.98
N ASN A 343 48.32 10.54 20.93
CA ASN A 343 49.54 10.71 21.75
C ASN A 343 50.82 10.84 20.91
N GLY A 344 50.75 11.56 19.80
CA GLY A 344 51.87 11.80 18.91
C GLY A 344 52.29 10.62 18.02
N ARG A 345 51.51 9.53 18.01
CA ARG A 345 51.75 8.36 17.16
C ARG A 345 50.66 8.21 16.14
N VAL A 346 51.01 7.84 14.90
CA VAL A 346 50.06 7.48 13.87
C VAL A 346 49.37 6.18 14.28
N ILE A 347 48.05 6.26 14.47
CA ILE A 347 47.19 5.11 14.80
C ILE A 347 46.54 4.55 13.55
N ALA A 348 46.17 5.44 12.63
CA ALA A 348 45.56 5.05 11.35
C ALA A 348 45.87 6.12 10.28
N THR A 349 45.98 5.68 9.03
CA THR A 349 46.06 6.57 7.88
C THR A 349 44.78 6.45 7.06
N ILE A 350 44.05 7.55 6.93
CA ILE A 350 42.85 7.66 6.12
C ILE A 350 43.24 8.04 4.70
N HIS A 351 42.69 7.35 3.72
CA HIS A 351 43.02 7.57 2.33
C HIS A 351 41.79 8.11 1.55
N ASP A 352 42.07 8.94 0.54
CA ASP A 352 41.13 9.19 -0.54
C ASP A 352 40.97 7.94 -1.42
N HIS A 353 39.86 7.84 -2.17
CA HIS A 353 39.55 6.62 -2.94
C HIS A 353 40.60 6.34 -4.04
N ASN A 354 41.25 7.35 -4.58
CA ASN A 354 42.35 7.20 -5.55
C ASN A 354 43.72 6.96 -4.91
N ARG A 355 43.82 6.97 -3.57
CA ARG A 355 45.00 6.77 -2.74
C ARG A 355 46.16 7.75 -2.93
N THR A 356 46.38 8.28 -4.13
CA THR A 356 47.44 9.23 -4.45
C THR A 356 47.00 10.69 -4.23
N GLY A 357 45.69 10.92 -4.09
CA GLY A 357 45.12 12.26 -3.98
C GLY A 357 45.16 13.02 -5.32
N TRP A 358 44.86 14.32 -5.23
CA TRP A 358 44.88 15.27 -6.33
C TRP A 358 45.89 16.43 -6.07
N GLY A 359 46.79 16.19 -5.13
CA GLY A 359 47.70 17.23 -4.63
C GLY A 359 46.94 18.28 -3.81
N ARG A 360 47.43 19.53 -3.88
CA ARG A 360 46.84 20.63 -3.12
C ARG A 360 45.65 21.23 -3.85
N ILE A 361 44.47 20.85 -3.45
CA ILE A 361 43.18 21.22 -4.03
C ILE A 361 42.33 22.07 -3.08
N THR A 362 41.29 22.72 -3.60
CA THR A 362 40.32 23.46 -2.78
C THR A 362 39.37 22.54 -2.04
N TYR A 363 38.77 23.00 -0.93
CA TYR A 363 37.68 22.22 -0.27
C TYR A 363 36.47 22.05 -1.21
N ARG A 364 36.22 22.99 -2.11
CA ARG A 364 35.22 22.88 -3.18
C ARG A 364 35.51 21.65 -4.06
N ASP A 365 36.71 21.53 -4.59
CA ASP A 365 37.13 20.39 -5.40
C ASP A 365 37.12 19.09 -4.58
N GLY A 366 37.46 19.18 -3.28
CA GLY A 366 37.38 18.06 -2.34
C GLY A 366 36.01 17.43 -2.28
N LEU A 367 34.92 18.21 -2.29
CA LEU A 367 33.57 17.64 -2.33
C LEU A 367 33.23 17.05 -3.70
N TYR A 368 33.66 17.69 -4.81
CA TYR A 368 33.45 17.21 -6.18
C TYR A 368 34.10 15.83 -6.40
N HIS A 369 35.32 15.67 -5.90
CA HIS A 369 36.06 14.40 -5.92
C HIS A 369 35.69 13.47 -4.79
N SER A 370 34.79 13.88 -3.90
CA SER A 370 34.39 13.06 -2.75
C SER A 370 35.56 12.68 -1.82
N SER A 371 36.51 13.62 -1.58
CA SER A 371 37.69 13.41 -0.76
C SER A 371 37.34 13.11 0.70
N ASN A 372 37.90 12.04 1.25
CA ASN A 372 37.82 11.69 2.68
C ASN A 372 38.75 12.59 3.49
N THR A 373 39.92 12.90 2.94
CA THR A 373 40.91 13.74 3.62
C THR A 373 40.44 15.18 3.78
N ALA A 374 39.60 15.70 2.84
CA ALA A 374 38.90 16.97 3.04
C ALA A 374 38.08 16.98 4.33
N ILE A 375 37.32 15.92 4.56
CA ILE A 375 36.51 15.77 5.79
C ILE A 375 37.38 15.73 7.02
N CYS A 376 38.50 15.00 6.97
CA CYS A 376 39.44 14.94 8.10
C CYS A 376 40.00 16.33 8.43
N HIS A 377 40.43 17.12 7.44
CA HIS A 377 40.89 18.48 7.65
C HIS A 377 39.77 19.39 8.20
N ILE A 378 38.56 19.31 7.65
CA ILE A 378 37.42 20.11 8.16
C ILE A 378 37.15 19.76 9.61
N LEU A 379 37.06 18.47 9.97
CA LEU A 379 36.77 18.02 11.34
C LEU A 379 37.89 18.36 12.33
N SER A 380 39.16 18.34 11.89
CA SER A 380 40.30 18.66 12.78
C SER A 380 40.45 20.18 12.98
N GLU A 381 40.34 20.97 11.91
CA GLU A 381 40.77 22.36 11.85
C GLU A 381 39.62 23.37 11.87
N HIS A 382 38.47 23.02 11.28
CA HIS A 382 37.38 23.95 10.98
C HIS A 382 36.07 23.65 11.69
N THR A 383 35.94 22.56 12.45
CA THR A 383 34.67 22.18 13.05
C THR A 383 34.70 22.18 14.56
N ASN A 384 33.74 22.82 15.16
CA ASN A 384 33.41 22.61 16.56
C ASN A 384 32.61 21.31 16.71
N MET A 385 33.23 20.32 17.40
CA MET A 385 32.61 19.00 17.60
C MET A 385 31.21 19.07 18.25
N SER A 386 31.03 19.98 19.21
CA SER A 386 29.74 20.11 19.91
C SER A 386 28.65 20.68 18.96
N SER A 387 29.02 21.67 18.14
CA SER A 387 28.12 22.24 17.11
C SER A 387 27.70 21.17 16.10
N LEU A 388 28.64 20.40 15.58
CA LEU A 388 28.36 19.32 14.62
C LEU A 388 27.45 18.23 15.19
N ILE A 389 27.68 17.80 16.44
CA ILE A 389 26.86 16.81 17.11
C ILE A 389 25.44 17.32 17.36
N GLU A 390 25.30 18.61 17.72
CA GLU A 390 24.00 19.25 17.88
C GLU A 390 23.26 19.29 16.52
N ASP A 391 23.96 19.59 15.43
CA ASP A 391 23.36 19.55 14.09
C ASP A 391 22.91 18.14 13.74
N TYR A 392 23.71 17.10 13.94
CA TYR A 392 23.28 15.72 13.71
C TYR A 392 22.02 15.37 14.48
N LYS A 393 21.90 15.82 15.72
CA LYS A 393 20.71 15.63 16.53
C LYS A 393 19.51 16.38 15.97
N ASN A 394 19.68 17.64 15.58
CA ASN A 394 18.62 18.49 15.04
C ASN A 394 18.13 17.99 13.66
N LEU A 395 19.01 17.42 12.84
CA LEU A 395 18.68 16.71 11.62
C LEU A 395 17.92 15.41 11.84
N GLY A 396 17.94 14.86 13.06
CA GLY A 396 17.31 13.57 13.39
C GLY A 396 18.19 12.36 13.12
N LEU A 397 19.49 12.56 12.86
CA LEU A 397 20.44 11.46 12.64
C LEU A 397 20.70 10.71 13.96
N PHE A 398 20.89 9.39 13.87
CA PHE A 398 21.14 8.49 15.00
C PHE A 398 20.02 8.49 16.06
N GLN A 399 18.80 8.79 15.68
CA GLN A 399 17.63 8.81 16.55
C GLN A 399 16.47 8.02 15.94
N THR A 400 15.67 7.40 16.80
CA THR A 400 14.38 6.85 16.35
C THR A 400 13.43 7.98 15.97
N SER A 401 12.69 7.80 14.90
CA SER A 401 11.64 8.70 14.46
C SER A 401 10.37 7.93 14.12
N LYS A 402 9.33 8.65 13.70
CA LYS A 402 8.05 8.06 13.29
C LYS A 402 7.56 8.73 12.03
N VAL A 403 7.03 7.92 11.13
CA VAL A 403 6.25 8.38 9.98
C VAL A 403 4.86 7.77 10.11
N ASP A 404 3.83 8.57 10.35
CA ASP A 404 2.44 8.11 10.53
C ASP A 404 2.27 6.95 11.53
N GLY A 405 3.04 7.00 12.62
CA GLY A 405 3.04 5.96 13.65
C GLY A 405 3.90 4.74 13.34
N LEU A 406 4.47 4.64 12.16
CA LEU A 406 5.51 3.66 11.82
C LEU A 406 6.83 4.09 12.45
N PHE A 407 7.45 3.21 13.23
CA PHE A 407 8.73 3.50 13.89
C PHE A 407 9.90 3.22 12.95
N SER A 408 10.90 4.11 12.96
CA SER A 408 12.18 3.86 12.31
C SER A 408 13.24 3.36 13.28
N GLY A 409 14.24 2.69 12.73
CA GLY A 409 15.49 2.39 13.44
C GLY A 409 16.24 3.68 13.83
N SER A 410 17.07 3.59 14.87
CA SER A 410 17.89 4.73 15.31
C SER A 410 19.19 4.88 14.50
N GLY A 411 19.61 3.85 13.78
CA GLY A 411 20.99 3.76 13.31
C GLY A 411 21.96 3.46 14.45
N VAL A 412 23.24 3.48 14.13
CA VAL A 412 24.33 3.25 15.08
C VAL A 412 25.30 4.42 15.04
N LYS A 413 25.53 5.05 16.17
CA LYS A 413 26.53 6.08 16.34
C LYS A 413 27.85 5.46 16.82
N GLY A 414 28.88 5.48 15.99
CA GLY A 414 30.17 4.84 16.28
C GLY A 414 31.10 5.65 17.19
N TYR A 415 30.86 6.95 17.41
CA TYR A 415 31.71 7.84 18.22
C TYR A 415 31.05 8.18 19.56
N ASP A 416 31.88 8.51 20.57
CA ASP A 416 31.42 8.78 21.94
C ASP A 416 30.82 10.19 22.13
N GLY A 417 31.11 11.13 21.23
CA GLY A 417 30.70 12.54 21.32
C GLY A 417 31.51 13.37 22.30
N LYS A 418 32.64 12.88 22.81
CA LYS A 418 33.50 13.55 23.78
C LYS A 418 34.90 13.80 23.24
N THR A 419 35.38 12.90 22.39
CA THR A 419 36.73 12.94 21.84
C THR A 419 36.69 12.94 20.31
N LYS A 420 37.67 13.60 19.67
CA LYS A 420 37.89 13.47 18.22
C LYS A 420 38.55 12.14 17.91
N SER A 421 37.84 11.02 18.20
CA SER A 421 38.33 9.67 17.97
C SER A 421 38.40 9.34 16.47
N LEU A 422 39.02 8.23 16.09
CA LEU A 422 39.06 7.77 14.70
C LEU A 422 37.61 7.62 14.13
N GLU A 423 36.70 7.08 14.95
CA GLU A 423 35.29 6.88 14.56
C GLU A 423 34.54 8.22 14.35
N TYR A 424 34.93 9.29 15.03
CA TYR A 424 34.42 10.63 14.78
C TYR A 424 34.78 11.10 13.37
N PHE A 425 36.05 10.89 12.94
CA PHE A 425 36.48 11.23 11.59
C PHE A 425 35.82 10.35 10.54
N THR A 426 35.75 9.04 10.76
CA THR A 426 35.14 8.13 9.79
C THR A 426 33.64 8.35 9.65
N THR A 427 32.93 8.70 10.73
CA THR A 427 31.53 9.10 10.69
C THR A 427 31.31 10.30 9.76
N GLY A 428 32.21 11.28 9.74
CA GLY A 428 32.10 12.45 8.88
C GLY A 428 32.04 12.13 7.38
N PHE A 429 32.53 10.97 6.96
CA PHE A 429 32.39 10.47 5.60
C PHE A 429 31.53 9.18 5.49
N GLY A 430 30.71 8.93 6.52
CA GLY A 430 29.66 7.90 6.51
C GLY A 430 30.14 6.48 6.71
N GLN A 431 31.26 6.27 7.43
CA GLN A 431 31.78 4.96 7.85
C GLN A 431 31.90 4.86 9.38
N GLY A 432 31.83 3.65 9.93
CA GLY A 432 31.87 3.42 11.38
C GLY A 432 30.58 3.86 12.11
N SER A 433 29.65 4.48 11.41
CA SER A 433 28.31 4.82 11.91
C SER A 433 27.29 4.51 10.82
N SER A 434 26.09 4.11 11.22
CA SER A 434 25.01 3.77 10.27
C SER A 434 23.78 4.61 10.51
N VAL A 435 23.07 4.94 9.44
CA VAL A 435 21.83 5.72 9.43
C VAL A 435 20.77 5.03 8.59
N THR A 436 19.49 5.31 8.84
CA THR A 436 18.40 4.81 8.00
C THR A 436 18.15 5.74 6.81
N THR A 437 17.48 5.23 5.77
CA THR A 437 17.04 6.03 4.62
C THR A 437 16.17 7.21 5.05
N LEU A 438 15.27 6.99 5.99
CA LEU A 438 14.42 8.05 6.55
C LEU A 438 15.22 9.18 7.19
N GLN A 439 16.29 8.86 7.93
CA GLN A 439 17.15 9.87 8.56
C GLN A 439 17.90 10.71 7.50
N LEU A 440 18.38 10.08 6.44
CA LEU A 440 19.01 10.80 5.32
C LEU A 440 18.00 11.69 4.61
N LEU A 441 16.80 11.16 4.28
CA LEU A 441 15.73 11.89 3.63
C LEU A 441 15.36 13.16 4.41
N ARG A 442 15.13 13.02 5.71
CA ARG A 442 14.85 14.15 6.59
C ARG A 442 16.03 15.13 6.65
N GLY A 443 17.25 14.63 6.81
CA GLY A 443 18.45 15.46 6.92
C GLY A 443 18.74 16.31 5.68
N TYR A 444 18.68 15.69 4.49
CA TYR A 444 18.94 16.38 3.22
C TYR A 444 17.87 17.43 2.88
N SER A 445 16.64 17.25 3.34
CA SER A 445 15.58 18.25 3.13
C SER A 445 15.94 19.64 3.64
N ALA A 446 16.89 19.75 4.58
CA ALA A 446 17.41 21.04 5.05
C ALA A 446 18.07 21.85 3.93
N PHE A 447 18.70 21.21 2.94
CA PHE A 447 19.32 21.91 1.81
C PHE A 447 18.32 22.49 0.81
N ALA A 448 17.06 22.02 0.84
CA ALA A 448 15.96 22.53 0.03
C ALA A 448 15.09 23.59 0.77
N ASN A 449 15.16 23.65 2.11
CA ASN A 449 14.22 24.39 2.94
C ASN A 449 14.91 25.41 3.86
N ASP A 450 15.85 26.17 3.31
CA ASP A 450 16.53 27.27 4.03
C ASP A 450 17.12 26.82 5.38
N GLY A 451 17.75 25.65 5.40
CA GLY A 451 18.41 25.10 6.57
C GLY A 451 17.46 24.43 7.59
N ARG A 452 16.21 24.19 7.23
CA ARG A 452 15.20 23.49 8.06
C ARG A 452 14.88 22.15 7.47
N THR A 453 14.83 21.11 8.30
CA THR A 453 14.29 19.81 7.85
C THR A 453 12.78 19.87 7.77
N VAL A 454 12.19 19.10 6.84
CA VAL A 454 10.75 18.84 6.80
C VAL A 454 10.46 17.45 7.35
N GLU A 455 9.36 17.29 8.07
CA GLU A 455 8.95 15.98 8.60
C GLU A 455 8.27 15.16 7.50
N PRO A 456 8.81 13.97 7.14
CA PRO A 456 8.20 13.09 6.16
C PRO A 456 6.88 12.49 6.65
N TYR A 457 5.92 12.30 5.74
CA TYR A 457 4.65 11.64 6.02
C TYR A 457 4.11 10.86 4.82
N LEU A 458 3.27 9.85 5.10
CA LEU A 458 2.68 8.91 4.13
C LEU A 458 1.16 9.07 4.01
N VAL A 459 0.49 9.57 5.06
CA VAL A 459 -0.97 9.73 5.06
C VAL A 459 -1.33 11.19 4.86
N GLU A 460 -2.00 11.49 3.75
CA GLU A 460 -2.49 12.84 3.42
C GLU A 460 -3.70 13.21 4.27
N LYS A 461 -4.72 12.33 4.27
CA LYS A 461 -6.00 12.58 4.95
C LYS A 461 -6.74 11.30 5.31
N VAL A 462 -7.68 11.44 6.25
CA VAL A 462 -8.66 10.41 6.60
C VAL A 462 -10.05 10.99 6.40
N VAL A 463 -10.92 10.27 5.67
CA VAL A 463 -12.25 10.72 5.27
C VAL A 463 -13.31 9.73 5.74
N ASN A 464 -14.43 10.24 6.24
CA ASN A 464 -15.58 9.41 6.53
C ASN A 464 -16.34 9.11 5.24
N PRO A 465 -16.43 7.82 4.78
CA PRO A 465 -17.02 7.48 3.49
C PRO A 465 -18.54 7.72 3.44
N THR A 466 -19.20 7.84 4.59
CA THR A 466 -20.66 8.03 4.64
C THR A 466 -21.08 9.46 4.33
N ASN A 467 -20.29 10.44 4.73
CA ASN A 467 -20.65 11.87 4.61
C ASN A 467 -19.57 12.74 3.94
N GLY A 468 -18.47 12.15 3.49
CA GLY A 468 -17.36 12.86 2.83
C GLY A 468 -16.54 13.78 3.75
N LYS A 469 -16.80 13.77 5.06
CA LYS A 469 -16.10 14.67 6.00
C LYS A 469 -14.65 14.23 6.20
N THR A 470 -13.72 15.14 5.99
CA THR A 470 -12.31 14.97 6.37
C THR A 470 -12.17 15.01 7.89
N LEU A 471 -11.65 13.96 8.47
CA LEU A 471 -11.45 13.77 9.91
C LEU A 471 -10.02 14.08 10.35
N TYR A 472 -9.07 13.88 9.46
CA TYR A 472 -7.65 14.18 9.62
C TYR A 472 -7.10 14.69 8.30
N SER A 473 -6.19 15.64 8.35
CA SER A 473 -5.37 16.09 7.21
C SER A 473 -3.97 16.39 7.72
N ALA A 474 -2.98 15.87 7.03
CA ALA A 474 -1.58 16.14 7.31
C ALA A 474 -1.25 17.63 7.16
N LYS A 475 -0.26 18.08 7.90
CA LYS A 475 0.27 19.44 7.82
C LYS A 475 1.78 19.38 7.68
N THR A 476 2.30 20.16 6.77
CA THR A 476 3.75 20.35 6.65
C THR A 476 4.33 20.87 7.96
N SER A 477 5.38 20.25 8.44
CA SER A 477 6.07 20.61 9.67
C SER A 477 7.56 20.75 9.41
N TYR A 478 8.13 21.87 9.82
CA TYR A 478 9.56 22.14 9.67
C TYR A 478 10.24 22.18 11.04
N SER A 479 11.52 21.80 11.07
CA SER A 479 12.38 22.00 12.25
C SER A 479 12.68 23.47 12.49
N LYS A 480 13.38 23.77 13.58
CA LYS A 480 14.14 25.00 13.71
C LYS A 480 15.20 25.06 12.60
N LYS A 481 15.65 26.28 12.26
CA LYS A 481 16.74 26.48 11.33
C LYS A 481 18.02 25.88 11.90
N ILE A 482 18.62 24.96 11.18
CA ILE A 482 19.85 24.25 11.55
C ILE A 482 21.05 24.90 10.84
N TYR A 483 20.89 25.16 9.56
CA TYR A 483 21.94 25.76 8.72
C TYR A 483 21.60 27.18 8.29
N SER A 484 22.60 28.02 8.12
CA SER A 484 22.39 29.38 7.60
C SER A 484 21.95 29.38 6.14
N THR A 485 21.23 30.43 5.72
CA THR A 485 20.78 30.60 4.33
C THR A 485 21.94 30.55 3.36
N GLU A 486 23.05 31.20 3.71
CA GLU A 486 24.28 31.28 2.95
C GLU A 486 24.94 29.90 2.81
N ALA A 487 25.03 29.13 3.90
CA ALA A 487 25.57 27.77 3.88
C ALA A 487 24.73 26.87 2.98
N VAL A 488 23.39 26.95 3.06
CA VAL A 488 22.49 26.19 2.19
C VAL A 488 22.67 26.54 0.72
N ALA A 489 22.81 27.81 0.37
CA ALA A 489 23.04 28.24 -1.00
C ALA A 489 24.37 27.71 -1.54
N GLN A 490 25.44 27.79 -0.72
CA GLN A 490 26.74 27.23 -1.07
C GLN A 490 26.68 25.69 -1.18
N MET A 491 25.98 24.99 -0.28
CA MET A 491 25.80 23.54 -0.34
C MET A 491 25.07 23.10 -1.61
N ARG A 492 24.00 23.80 -2.03
CA ARG A 492 23.33 23.50 -3.30
C ARG A 492 24.29 23.65 -4.48
N THR A 493 25.13 24.70 -4.48
CA THR A 493 26.14 24.89 -5.52
C THR A 493 27.19 23.78 -5.51
N LEU A 494 27.63 23.33 -4.34
CA LEU A 494 28.54 22.20 -4.19
C LEU A 494 27.93 20.90 -4.69
N LEU A 495 26.67 20.60 -4.32
CA LEU A 495 25.94 19.41 -4.77
C LEU A 495 25.68 19.44 -6.29
N TYR A 496 25.46 20.63 -6.86
CA TYR A 496 25.36 20.79 -8.31
C TYR A 496 26.70 20.46 -8.99
N GLY A 497 27.80 21.00 -8.47
CA GLY A 497 29.15 20.72 -8.98
C GLY A 497 29.53 19.25 -8.87
N ALA A 498 29.14 18.58 -7.75
CA ALA A 498 29.40 17.17 -7.55
C ALA A 498 28.70 16.25 -8.58
N VAL A 499 27.67 16.74 -9.28
CA VAL A 499 27.01 16.05 -10.40
C VAL A 499 27.51 16.59 -11.75
N LYS A 500 27.69 17.89 -11.88
CA LYS A 500 27.87 18.57 -13.19
C LYS A 500 29.32 18.67 -13.67
N ILE A 501 30.28 18.83 -12.75
CA ILE A 501 31.69 19.07 -13.12
C ILE A 501 32.31 17.81 -13.71
N GLU A 502 33.20 18.02 -14.72
CA GLU A 502 33.98 16.92 -15.30
C GLU A 502 34.88 16.28 -14.23
N GLY A 503 34.95 14.96 -14.21
CA GLY A 503 35.71 14.22 -13.19
C GLY A 503 35.02 14.12 -11.81
N SER A 504 33.83 14.71 -11.62
CA SER A 504 33.06 14.52 -10.38
C SER A 504 32.47 13.11 -10.26
N THR A 505 32.20 12.69 -9.03
CA THR A 505 31.71 11.34 -8.74
C THR A 505 30.25 11.12 -9.15
N GLY A 506 29.46 12.17 -9.33
CA GLY A 506 28.04 12.11 -9.64
C GLY A 506 27.68 12.26 -11.12
N ARG A 507 28.65 12.16 -12.02
CA ARG A 507 28.44 12.42 -13.47
C ARG A 507 27.34 11.55 -14.11
N ASP A 508 27.15 10.34 -13.63
CA ASP A 508 26.15 9.39 -14.19
C ASP A 508 24.71 9.82 -13.91
N TYR A 509 24.52 10.76 -12.98
CA TYR A 509 23.23 11.36 -12.65
C TYR A 509 22.93 12.67 -13.41
N ARG A 510 23.83 13.09 -14.30
CA ARG A 510 23.58 14.26 -15.16
C ARG A 510 22.39 14.00 -16.06
N ASP A 511 21.54 15.00 -16.17
CA ASP A 511 20.45 15.01 -17.13
C ASP A 511 20.46 16.33 -17.91
N SER A 512 20.01 16.24 -19.18
CA SER A 512 19.97 17.44 -20.07
C SER A 512 18.72 18.28 -19.87
N SER A 513 17.67 17.69 -19.35
CA SER A 513 16.35 18.33 -19.19
C SER A 513 16.07 18.78 -17.77
N VAL A 514 16.73 18.18 -16.76
CA VAL A 514 16.54 18.49 -15.34
C VAL A 514 17.88 18.67 -14.64
N GLU A 515 18.04 19.79 -13.94
CA GLU A 515 19.24 20.06 -13.16
C GLU A 515 19.18 19.31 -11.81
N ILE A 516 19.68 18.08 -11.81
CA ILE A 516 19.80 17.27 -10.59
C ILE A 516 21.03 17.70 -9.81
N ILE A 517 20.90 17.94 -8.52
CA ILE A 517 21.98 18.13 -7.56
C ILE A 517 22.03 16.92 -6.63
N GLY A 518 23.21 16.56 -6.16
CA GLY A 518 23.26 15.40 -5.25
C GLY A 518 24.67 14.94 -4.92
N LYS A 519 24.72 13.84 -4.16
CA LYS A 519 25.96 13.23 -3.74
C LYS A 519 25.87 11.70 -3.84
N THR A 520 26.91 11.09 -4.37
CA THR A 520 27.14 9.64 -4.37
C THR A 520 27.78 9.20 -3.06
N GLY A 521 27.49 7.99 -2.66
CA GLY A 521 28.17 7.31 -1.55
C GLY A 521 28.54 5.88 -1.92
N THR A 522 29.64 5.41 -1.31
CA THR A 522 30.04 4.02 -1.30
C THR A 522 30.46 3.71 0.12
N GLY A 523 29.76 2.79 0.77
CA GLY A 523 30.07 2.27 2.09
C GLY A 523 30.57 0.84 1.99
N GLN A 524 31.48 0.44 2.85
CA GLN A 524 31.86 -0.95 3.01
C GLN A 524 30.86 -1.68 3.91
N ILE A 525 30.61 -2.94 3.64
CA ILE A 525 29.71 -3.77 4.45
C ILE A 525 30.56 -4.53 5.47
N ALA A 526 30.23 -4.36 6.75
CA ALA A 526 30.88 -5.11 7.83
C ALA A 526 30.20 -6.49 7.97
N GLU A 527 31.01 -7.56 7.92
CA GLU A 527 30.58 -8.94 8.17
C GLU A 527 31.57 -9.60 9.13
N ASN A 528 31.06 -10.29 10.14
CA ASN A 528 31.87 -11.02 11.12
C ASN A 528 32.93 -10.14 11.82
N GLY A 529 32.65 -8.86 12.04
CA GLY A 529 33.54 -7.92 12.72
C GLY A 529 34.65 -7.31 11.86
N ALA A 530 34.64 -7.53 10.54
CA ALA A 530 35.57 -6.95 9.59
C ALA A 530 34.83 -6.39 8.36
N TYR A 531 35.43 -5.43 7.69
CA TYR A 531 34.88 -4.93 6.40
C TYR A 531 35.11 -5.95 5.29
N SER A 532 34.08 -6.23 4.52
CA SER A 532 34.17 -7.05 3.33
C SER A 532 34.98 -6.36 2.25
N ALA A 533 35.86 -7.11 1.58
CA ALA A 533 36.63 -6.59 0.47
C ALA A 533 35.82 -6.48 -0.84
N SER A 534 34.72 -7.22 -0.95
CA SER A 534 33.93 -7.35 -2.18
C SER A 534 32.52 -6.76 -2.07
N LYS A 535 31.95 -6.65 -0.85
CA LYS A 535 30.57 -6.17 -0.65
C LYS A 535 30.55 -4.70 -0.30
N HIS A 536 29.72 -3.98 -1.02
CA HIS A 536 29.57 -2.52 -0.86
C HIS A 536 28.10 -2.11 -0.84
N THR A 537 27.83 -1.04 -0.12
CA THR A 537 26.60 -0.27 -0.23
C THR A 537 26.86 0.88 -1.17
N HIS A 538 26.13 0.94 -2.27
CA HIS A 538 26.10 2.08 -3.19
C HIS A 538 24.91 2.95 -2.86
N SER A 539 25.11 4.26 -2.77
CA SER A 539 24.04 5.20 -2.42
C SER A 539 24.11 6.48 -3.27
N PHE A 540 22.96 7.09 -3.49
CA PHE A 540 22.83 8.42 -4.03
C PHE A 540 21.70 9.15 -3.34
N VAL A 541 21.94 10.41 -2.97
CA VAL A 541 20.91 11.34 -2.53
C VAL A 541 20.92 12.50 -3.50
N GLY A 542 19.79 12.76 -4.14
CA GLY A 542 19.63 13.82 -5.12
C GLY A 542 18.39 14.66 -4.90
N MET A 543 18.44 15.88 -5.38
CA MET A 543 17.30 16.81 -5.37
C MET A 543 17.21 17.52 -6.72
N ALA A 544 16.02 17.96 -7.08
CA ALA A 544 15.77 18.71 -8.31
C ALA A 544 14.54 19.63 -8.16
N PRO A 545 14.50 20.75 -8.93
CA PRO A 545 15.58 21.34 -9.71
C PRO A 545 16.63 22.04 -8.83
N TYR A 546 17.82 22.31 -9.34
CA TYR A 546 18.96 22.88 -8.59
C TYR A 546 18.63 24.14 -7.79
N ARG A 547 17.96 25.11 -8.42
CA ARG A 547 17.77 26.44 -7.80
C ARG A 547 16.77 26.42 -6.65
N ASP A 548 15.68 25.66 -6.81
CA ASP A 548 14.62 25.52 -5.82
C ASP A 548 14.11 24.09 -5.83
N PRO A 549 14.78 23.17 -5.12
CA PRO A 549 14.42 21.76 -5.13
C PRO A 549 12.99 21.52 -4.65
N GLU A 550 12.22 20.76 -5.44
CA GLU A 550 10.86 20.32 -5.14
C GLU A 550 10.80 18.82 -4.84
N VAL A 551 11.69 18.05 -5.45
CA VAL A 551 11.79 16.60 -5.32
C VAL A 551 13.12 16.24 -4.71
N GLU A 552 13.09 15.30 -3.75
CA GLU A 552 14.24 14.60 -3.22
C GLU A 552 14.12 13.11 -3.54
N VAL A 553 15.21 12.51 -4.02
CA VAL A 553 15.29 11.06 -4.33
C VAL A 553 16.48 10.47 -3.61
N ILE A 554 16.25 9.41 -2.86
CA ILE A 554 17.32 8.58 -2.32
C ILE A 554 17.21 7.19 -2.95
N VAL A 555 18.35 6.66 -3.37
CA VAL A 555 18.49 5.27 -3.79
C VAL A 555 19.74 4.66 -3.18
N TRP A 556 19.63 3.44 -2.67
CA TRP A 556 20.78 2.65 -2.26
C TRP A 556 20.56 1.17 -2.51
N PHE A 557 21.65 0.43 -2.70
CA PHE A 557 21.62 -1.02 -2.85
C PHE A 557 22.92 -1.64 -2.34
N GLN A 558 22.85 -2.91 -1.94
CA GLN A 558 23.99 -3.69 -1.47
C GLN A 558 24.26 -4.85 -2.42
N ASN A 559 25.49 -4.94 -2.93
CA ASN A 559 25.91 -6.01 -3.80
C ASN A 559 27.38 -6.40 -3.61
N GLU A 560 27.81 -7.48 -4.27
CA GLU A 560 29.18 -7.98 -4.27
C GLU A 560 30.05 -7.36 -5.40
N SER A 561 29.50 -6.46 -6.20
CA SER A 561 30.19 -5.88 -7.36
C SER A 561 30.71 -4.48 -7.06
N SER A 562 31.93 -4.21 -7.43
CA SER A 562 32.61 -2.96 -7.12
C SER A 562 32.49 -1.86 -8.18
N GLY A 563 31.63 -1.98 -9.20
CA GLY A 563 31.97 -1.11 -10.30
C GLY A 563 30.93 -0.45 -11.17
N THR A 564 29.69 -0.82 -11.17
CA THR A 564 28.74 -0.20 -12.12
C THR A 564 27.60 0.49 -11.36
N ASN A 565 27.45 1.79 -11.66
CA ASN A 565 26.37 2.59 -11.07
C ASN A 565 25.09 2.43 -11.91
N TYR A 566 24.28 1.44 -11.56
CA TYR A 566 23.01 1.18 -12.23
C TYR A 566 21.85 2.08 -11.77
N SER A 567 22.06 2.96 -10.79
CA SER A 567 21.00 3.82 -10.24
C SER A 567 20.84 5.15 -10.97
N GLY A 568 21.75 5.51 -11.88
CA GLY A 568 21.71 6.79 -12.60
C GLY A 568 20.46 6.98 -13.44
N ASP A 569 20.07 5.97 -14.23
CA ASP A 569 18.89 6.04 -15.08
C ASP A 569 17.59 5.99 -14.26
N LEU A 570 17.56 5.22 -13.17
CA LEU A 570 16.46 5.23 -12.21
C LEU A 570 16.24 6.63 -11.66
N VAL A 571 17.28 7.27 -11.11
CA VAL A 571 17.16 8.59 -10.51
C VAL A 571 16.71 9.64 -11.53
N LYS A 572 17.29 9.64 -12.74
CA LYS A 572 16.91 10.58 -13.82
C LYS A 572 15.44 10.41 -14.22
N SER A 573 15.00 9.17 -14.44
CA SER A 573 13.60 8.87 -14.84
C SER A 573 12.61 9.28 -13.76
N ILE A 574 12.80 8.77 -12.55
CA ILE A 574 11.86 9.01 -11.48
C ILE A 574 11.78 10.48 -11.04
N THR A 575 12.92 11.20 -11.10
CA THR A 575 12.94 12.64 -10.80
C THR A 575 12.10 13.44 -11.80
N LYS A 576 12.22 13.14 -13.09
CA LYS A 576 11.39 13.78 -14.13
C LYS A 576 9.91 13.49 -13.95
N SER A 577 9.58 12.24 -13.70
CA SER A 577 8.19 11.82 -13.48
C SER A 577 7.59 12.49 -12.25
N ALA A 578 8.35 12.58 -11.16
CA ALA A 578 7.92 13.26 -9.94
C ALA A 578 7.67 14.76 -10.17
N LEU A 579 8.60 15.46 -10.83
CA LEU A 579 8.43 16.88 -11.17
C LEU A 579 7.22 17.12 -12.09
N ASN A 580 7.01 16.25 -13.07
CA ASN A 580 5.83 16.31 -13.94
C ASN A 580 4.50 16.11 -13.18
N ILE A 581 4.48 15.25 -12.17
CA ILE A 581 3.29 15.05 -11.34
C ILE A 581 3.03 16.29 -10.50
N LEU A 582 4.07 16.85 -9.85
CA LEU A 582 3.93 18.04 -9.02
C LEU A 582 3.51 19.28 -9.84
N SER A 583 4.03 19.44 -11.05
CA SER A 583 3.63 20.56 -11.94
C SER A 583 2.16 20.44 -12.37
N LYS A 584 1.68 19.23 -12.69
CA LYS A 584 0.27 18.98 -13.01
C LYS A 584 -0.65 19.22 -11.82
N ASP A 585 -0.20 18.91 -10.61
CA ASP A 585 -0.97 19.20 -9.41
C ASP A 585 -1.08 20.71 -9.14
N THR A 586 -0.06 21.48 -9.48
CA THR A 586 -0.10 22.96 -9.45
C THR A 586 -1.03 23.54 -10.52
N GLU A 587 -1.10 22.93 -11.71
CA GLU A 587 -2.05 23.30 -12.76
C GLU A 587 -3.48 22.94 -12.40
N LYS A 588 -3.70 21.79 -11.71
CA LYS A 588 -5.02 21.36 -11.21
C LYS A 588 -5.62 22.34 -10.20
N VAL A 589 -4.80 22.99 -9.39
CA VAL A 589 -5.27 24.03 -8.44
C VAL A 589 -5.88 25.23 -9.16
N ASN A 590 -5.51 25.46 -10.42
CA ASN A 590 -6.01 26.57 -11.26
C ASN A 590 -7.15 26.16 -12.20
N SER A 591 -7.50 24.88 -12.31
CA SER A 591 -8.65 24.37 -13.10
C SER A 591 -9.71 23.84 -12.16
N THR A 592 -10.97 24.24 -12.33
CA THR A 592 -12.08 23.70 -11.52
C THR A 592 -12.24 22.20 -11.84
N PRO A 593 -11.91 21.29 -10.92
CA PRO A 593 -12.02 19.86 -11.18
C PRO A 593 -13.48 19.44 -11.30
N TYR A 594 -13.74 18.45 -12.15
CA TYR A 594 -15.07 17.85 -12.26
C TYR A 594 -15.11 16.55 -11.46
N VAL A 595 -16.06 16.45 -10.53
CA VAL A 595 -16.29 15.21 -9.74
C VAL A 595 -17.15 14.26 -10.57
N LEU A 596 -16.63 13.08 -10.90
CA LEU A 596 -17.36 12.07 -11.65
C LEU A 596 -18.58 11.57 -10.87
N ASN A 597 -19.72 11.56 -11.52
CA ASN A 597 -20.93 10.92 -10.99
C ASN A 597 -20.88 9.40 -11.16
N ASN A 598 -21.81 8.71 -10.50
CA ASN A 598 -22.05 7.30 -10.78
C ASN A 598 -22.88 7.18 -12.06
N TYR A 599 -22.27 6.66 -13.12
CA TYR A 599 -22.91 6.49 -14.44
C TYR A 599 -23.47 5.10 -14.66
N MET A 600 -23.38 4.20 -13.69
CA MET A 600 -23.93 2.85 -13.78
C MET A 600 -25.44 2.89 -14.07
N ASN A 601 -25.87 2.02 -14.97
CA ASN A 601 -27.27 1.90 -15.43
C ASN A 601 -27.83 3.15 -16.16
N GLN A 602 -26.97 4.06 -16.61
CA GLN A 602 -27.37 5.21 -17.42
C GLN A 602 -27.12 4.95 -18.92
N SER A 603 -27.86 5.65 -19.76
CA SER A 603 -27.66 5.57 -21.22
C SER A 603 -26.29 6.10 -21.64
N THR A 604 -25.58 5.34 -22.48
CA THR A 604 -24.29 5.73 -23.03
C THR A 604 -24.26 7.10 -23.66
N SER A 605 -25.29 7.41 -24.48
CA SER A 605 -25.38 8.71 -25.16
C SER A 605 -25.58 9.88 -24.19
N TYR A 606 -26.31 9.68 -23.12
CA TYR A 606 -26.51 10.68 -22.07
C TYR A 606 -25.19 10.94 -21.31
N VAL A 607 -24.51 9.87 -20.91
CA VAL A 607 -23.22 9.97 -20.18
C VAL A 607 -22.17 10.63 -21.07
N GLU A 608 -22.03 10.23 -22.33
CA GLU A 608 -21.12 10.89 -23.28
C GLU A 608 -21.39 12.40 -23.40
N GLY A 609 -22.66 12.80 -23.47
CA GLY A 609 -23.06 14.21 -23.53
C GLY A 609 -22.60 15.00 -22.30
N ILE A 610 -22.76 14.41 -21.10
CA ILE A 610 -22.29 15.03 -19.84
C ILE A 610 -20.77 15.16 -19.83
N LEU A 611 -20.04 14.08 -20.13
CA LEU A 611 -18.59 14.07 -20.08
C LEU A 611 -17.99 15.08 -21.09
N LYS A 612 -18.52 15.10 -22.32
CA LYS A 612 -18.07 16.05 -23.35
C LYS A 612 -18.37 17.51 -22.95
N LYS A 613 -19.50 17.78 -22.28
CA LYS A 613 -19.83 19.12 -21.77
C LYS A 613 -18.80 19.62 -20.73
N HIS A 614 -18.20 18.71 -19.97
CA HIS A 614 -17.14 19.02 -19.02
C HIS A 614 -15.73 18.84 -19.60
N SER A 615 -15.61 18.81 -20.94
CA SER A 615 -14.33 18.65 -21.65
C SER A 615 -13.56 17.39 -21.28
N LEU A 616 -14.27 16.33 -20.89
CA LEU A 616 -13.70 15.00 -20.63
C LEU A 616 -13.79 14.13 -21.88
N THR A 617 -12.95 13.11 -21.98
CA THR A 617 -12.87 12.20 -23.13
C THR A 617 -13.53 10.85 -22.80
N PRO A 618 -14.79 10.60 -23.16
CA PRO A 618 -15.43 9.32 -22.96
C PRO A 618 -14.85 8.26 -23.92
N ILE A 619 -14.55 7.07 -23.38
CA ILE A 619 -14.10 5.89 -24.12
C ILE A 619 -15.15 4.79 -23.88
N LEU A 620 -15.97 4.52 -24.88
CA LEU A 620 -16.95 3.43 -24.81
C LEU A 620 -16.26 2.08 -25.08
N ILE A 621 -16.56 1.11 -24.22
CA ILE A 621 -16.08 -0.27 -24.31
C ILE A 621 -17.31 -1.16 -24.49
N GLY A 622 -17.50 -1.68 -25.70
CA GLY A 622 -18.66 -2.47 -26.09
C GLY A 622 -19.64 -1.70 -26.96
N ASP A 623 -20.62 -2.42 -27.49
CA ASP A 623 -21.64 -1.93 -28.43
C ASP A 623 -23.05 -1.74 -27.79
N GLY A 624 -23.09 -1.79 -26.45
CA GLY A 624 -24.33 -1.64 -25.69
C GLY A 624 -24.78 -0.18 -25.51
N SER A 625 -26.01 -0.02 -25.06
CA SER A 625 -26.63 1.29 -24.86
C SER A 625 -26.64 1.76 -23.40
N THR A 626 -26.24 0.90 -22.46
CA THR A 626 -26.27 1.15 -21.00
C THR A 626 -24.88 0.96 -20.40
N VAL A 627 -24.48 1.86 -19.52
CA VAL A 627 -23.21 1.76 -18.81
C VAL A 627 -23.30 0.72 -17.68
N VAL A 628 -22.44 -0.29 -17.70
CA VAL A 628 -22.33 -1.35 -16.67
C VAL A 628 -21.02 -1.35 -15.93
N GLY A 629 -20.07 -0.49 -16.32
CA GLY A 629 -18.79 -0.28 -15.62
C GLY A 629 -18.22 1.08 -15.97
N GLN A 630 -17.51 1.70 -15.06
CA GLN A 630 -16.81 2.97 -15.30
C GLN A 630 -15.44 3.01 -14.65
N TYR A 631 -14.54 3.76 -15.28
CA TYR A 631 -13.24 4.12 -14.73
C TYR A 631 -12.86 5.54 -15.25
N PRO A 632 -12.36 6.46 -14.39
CA PRO A 632 -12.29 6.34 -12.94
C PRO A 632 -13.63 6.11 -12.22
N SER A 633 -13.57 5.69 -10.95
CA SER A 633 -14.78 5.45 -10.14
C SER A 633 -15.58 6.74 -9.92
N SER A 634 -16.85 6.59 -9.52
CA SER A 634 -17.66 7.73 -9.06
C SER A 634 -16.98 8.45 -7.89
N THR A 635 -17.20 9.75 -7.77
CA THR A 635 -16.58 10.66 -6.80
C THR A 635 -15.09 10.96 -7.03
N THR A 636 -14.47 10.42 -8.08
CA THR A 636 -13.11 10.81 -8.47
C THR A 636 -13.14 12.21 -9.10
N GLU A 637 -12.27 13.08 -8.65
CA GLU A 637 -12.00 14.37 -9.28
C GLU A 637 -11.12 14.16 -10.52
N VAL A 638 -11.57 14.71 -11.65
CA VAL A 638 -10.88 14.64 -12.94
C VAL A 638 -10.74 16.02 -13.55
N THR A 639 -9.67 16.24 -14.30
CA THR A 639 -9.39 17.50 -15.00
C THR A 639 -9.82 17.44 -16.46
N MET A 640 -9.92 18.60 -17.12
CA MET A 640 -10.16 18.68 -18.57
C MET A 640 -9.21 17.75 -19.35
N GLY A 641 -9.74 17.07 -20.35
CA GLY A 641 -9.00 16.13 -21.18
C GLY A 641 -8.87 14.71 -20.59
N SER A 642 -9.20 14.49 -19.30
CA SER A 642 -9.15 13.15 -18.70
C SER A 642 -10.04 12.17 -19.44
N LYS A 643 -9.53 10.95 -19.66
CA LYS A 643 -10.30 9.84 -20.26
C LYS A 643 -11.19 9.19 -19.21
N VAL A 644 -12.42 8.91 -19.59
CA VAL A 644 -13.40 8.16 -18.77
C VAL A 644 -13.81 6.91 -19.55
N LEU A 645 -13.37 5.74 -19.09
CA LEU A 645 -13.70 4.46 -19.69
C LEU A 645 -15.09 4.03 -19.20
N LEU A 646 -15.96 3.66 -20.11
CA LEU A 646 -17.33 3.25 -19.86
C LEU A 646 -17.56 1.88 -20.50
N LEU A 647 -17.65 0.83 -19.68
CA LEU A 647 -18.07 -0.48 -20.12
C LEU A 647 -19.59 -0.48 -20.35
N THR A 648 -20.02 -0.97 -21.49
CA THR A 648 -21.45 -1.04 -21.85
C THR A 648 -21.99 -2.47 -21.68
N ASP A 649 -23.31 -2.61 -21.68
CA ASP A 649 -24.04 -3.88 -21.61
C ASP A 649 -23.97 -4.72 -22.90
N GLY A 650 -23.24 -4.26 -23.91
CA GLY A 650 -22.97 -4.99 -25.15
C GLY A 650 -22.03 -6.19 -24.92
N GLN A 651 -22.16 -7.17 -25.83
CA GLN A 651 -21.36 -8.41 -25.72
C GLN A 651 -20.08 -8.40 -26.58
N LYS A 652 -19.91 -7.39 -27.44
CA LYS A 652 -18.75 -7.28 -28.32
C LYS A 652 -17.86 -6.15 -27.89
N TYR A 653 -16.65 -6.48 -27.49
CA TYR A 653 -15.61 -5.51 -27.18
C TYR A 653 -14.65 -5.41 -28.37
N THR A 654 -14.30 -4.19 -28.73
CA THR A 654 -13.32 -3.94 -29.78
C THR A 654 -12.10 -3.22 -29.21
N MET A 655 -10.92 -3.54 -29.75
CA MET A 655 -9.67 -2.89 -29.36
C MET A 655 -9.73 -1.38 -29.61
N PRO A 656 -9.59 -0.52 -28.59
CA PRO A 656 -9.46 0.92 -28.79
C PRO A 656 -8.05 1.26 -29.31
N SER A 657 -7.86 2.50 -29.77
CA SER A 657 -6.50 3.02 -29.90
C SER A 657 -6.01 3.41 -28.50
N MET A 658 -5.01 2.69 -28.01
CA MET A 658 -4.37 2.98 -26.73
C MET A 658 -3.15 3.91 -26.89
N LEU A 659 -2.90 4.45 -28.09
CA LEU A 659 -1.82 5.40 -28.30
C LEU A 659 -2.02 6.65 -27.42
N GLY A 660 -0.99 7.00 -26.66
CA GLY A 660 -1.04 8.11 -25.70
C GLY A 660 -1.78 7.78 -24.39
N TRP A 661 -2.18 6.52 -24.18
CA TRP A 661 -2.70 6.10 -22.90
C TRP A 661 -1.56 5.89 -21.90
N SER A 662 -1.87 6.12 -20.63
CA SER A 662 -1.03 5.68 -19.51
C SER A 662 -1.20 4.18 -19.28
N ARG A 663 -0.22 3.57 -18.61
CA ARG A 663 -0.31 2.17 -18.13
C ARG A 663 -1.59 1.92 -17.33
N LYS A 664 -1.94 2.87 -16.46
CA LYS A 664 -3.12 2.84 -15.60
C LYS A 664 -4.44 2.76 -16.39
N GLU A 665 -4.57 3.54 -17.45
CA GLU A 665 -5.76 3.50 -18.32
C GLU A 665 -5.85 2.16 -19.06
N ALA A 666 -4.72 1.60 -19.47
CA ALA A 666 -4.67 0.29 -20.11
C ALA A 666 -5.06 -0.84 -19.12
N GLU A 667 -4.53 -0.81 -17.90
CA GLU A 667 -4.88 -1.79 -16.86
C GLU A 667 -6.35 -1.69 -16.45
N ALA A 668 -6.91 -0.47 -16.41
CA ALA A 668 -8.34 -0.27 -16.19
C ALA A 668 -9.18 -0.88 -17.32
N PHE A 669 -8.76 -0.73 -18.57
CA PHE A 669 -9.40 -1.39 -19.70
C PHE A 669 -9.37 -2.91 -19.55
N ALA A 670 -8.21 -3.48 -19.20
CA ALA A 670 -8.09 -4.90 -18.94
C ALA A 670 -9.01 -5.38 -17.82
N SER A 671 -9.08 -4.62 -16.73
CA SER A 671 -9.96 -4.93 -15.59
C SER A 671 -11.45 -4.91 -15.97
N LEU A 672 -11.85 -4.02 -16.87
CA LEU A 672 -13.23 -3.90 -17.33
C LEU A 672 -13.62 -4.99 -18.36
N THR A 673 -12.68 -5.43 -19.19
CA THR A 673 -12.94 -6.34 -20.31
C THR A 673 -12.52 -7.78 -20.06
N GLY A 674 -11.64 -8.01 -19.08
CA GLY A 674 -11.07 -9.34 -18.82
C GLY A 674 -9.99 -9.79 -19.83
N VAL A 675 -9.41 -8.85 -20.58
CA VAL A 675 -8.20 -9.10 -21.40
C VAL A 675 -6.94 -9.08 -20.55
N GLU A 676 -5.85 -9.65 -21.03
CA GLU A 676 -4.55 -9.62 -20.37
C GLU A 676 -3.64 -8.60 -21.06
N ILE A 677 -2.99 -7.73 -20.28
CA ILE A 677 -2.06 -6.73 -20.81
C ILE A 677 -0.64 -7.05 -20.39
N LYS A 678 0.24 -7.12 -21.39
CA LYS A 678 1.69 -7.20 -21.20
C LYS A 678 2.31 -5.88 -21.65
N MET A 679 2.84 -5.14 -20.68
CA MET A 679 3.43 -3.83 -20.90
C MET A 679 4.93 -3.94 -21.12
N ASN A 680 5.43 -3.37 -22.20
CA ASN A 680 6.85 -3.25 -22.52
C ASN A 680 7.23 -1.77 -22.50
N GLY A 681 8.10 -1.36 -21.56
CA GLY A 681 8.54 0.03 -21.39
C GLY A 681 7.70 0.82 -20.37
N LEU A 682 8.04 2.09 -20.23
CA LEU A 682 7.47 3.03 -19.25
C LEU A 682 6.97 4.30 -19.94
N GLY A 683 5.99 4.97 -19.31
CA GLY A 683 5.44 6.23 -19.83
C GLY A 683 4.18 6.04 -20.68
N SER A 684 4.06 6.81 -21.75
CA SER A 684 2.88 6.78 -22.62
C SER A 684 2.97 5.70 -23.69
N ILE A 685 1.87 4.99 -23.93
CA ILE A 685 1.80 3.94 -24.95
C ILE A 685 1.97 4.55 -26.34
N TYR A 686 2.95 4.05 -27.10
CA TYR A 686 3.22 4.49 -28.47
C TYR A 686 2.93 3.39 -29.52
N ALA A 687 2.78 2.12 -29.10
CA ALA A 687 2.42 1.03 -30.01
C ALA A 687 1.62 -0.07 -29.27
N GLN A 688 0.80 -0.81 -30.01
CA GLN A 688 -0.02 -1.91 -29.52
C GLN A 688 0.00 -3.08 -30.52
N SER A 689 0.00 -4.31 -30.00
CA SER A 689 0.09 -5.55 -30.83
C SER A 689 -1.20 -5.85 -31.60
N ILE A 690 -2.35 -5.41 -31.11
CA ILE A 690 -3.66 -5.62 -31.72
C ILE A 690 -4.16 -4.31 -32.33
N THR A 691 -4.57 -4.35 -33.59
CA THR A 691 -5.06 -3.18 -34.31
C THR A 691 -6.39 -2.67 -33.76
N LYS A 692 -6.58 -1.35 -33.72
CA LYS A 692 -7.85 -0.71 -33.36
C LYS A 692 -9.02 -1.30 -34.17
N GLY A 693 -10.12 -1.60 -33.48
CA GLY A 693 -11.34 -2.16 -34.07
C GLY A 693 -11.39 -3.68 -34.12
N THR A 694 -10.29 -4.38 -33.80
CA THR A 694 -10.31 -5.85 -33.72
C THR A 694 -11.20 -6.29 -32.56
N GLU A 695 -12.05 -7.29 -32.78
CA GLU A 695 -12.91 -7.87 -31.74
C GLU A 695 -12.05 -8.62 -30.72
N LEU A 696 -12.27 -8.35 -29.43
CA LEU A 696 -11.55 -8.92 -28.31
C LEU A 696 -12.41 -9.98 -27.61
N LYS A 697 -11.76 -11.01 -27.11
CA LYS A 697 -12.35 -12.04 -26.25
C LYS A 697 -11.72 -11.98 -24.87
N GLN A 698 -12.43 -12.43 -23.85
CA GLN A 698 -11.88 -12.58 -22.53
C GLN A 698 -10.62 -13.45 -22.54
N GLY A 699 -9.54 -13.01 -21.87
CA GLY A 699 -8.25 -13.68 -21.88
C GLY A 699 -7.39 -13.41 -23.11
N THR A 700 -7.81 -12.52 -24.04
CA THR A 700 -6.93 -12.08 -25.13
C THR A 700 -5.72 -11.36 -24.57
N GLU A 701 -4.51 -11.80 -24.91
CA GLU A 701 -3.26 -11.12 -24.53
C GLU A 701 -2.99 -9.95 -25.48
N ILE A 702 -2.71 -8.79 -24.93
CA ILE A 702 -2.39 -7.55 -25.65
C ILE A 702 -1.01 -7.06 -25.21
N GLU A 703 -0.05 -7.03 -26.12
CA GLU A 703 1.24 -6.40 -25.85
C GLU A 703 1.16 -4.90 -26.18
N LEU A 704 1.58 -4.08 -25.22
CA LEU A 704 1.64 -2.62 -25.34
C LEU A 704 3.09 -2.17 -25.14
N TYR A 705 3.50 -1.20 -25.93
CA TYR A 705 4.83 -0.62 -25.91
C TYR A 705 4.72 0.85 -25.49
N ALA A 706 5.42 1.21 -24.40
CA ALA A 706 5.42 2.55 -23.81
C ALA A 706 6.83 3.15 -23.79
N LYS A 707 6.91 4.49 -23.86
CA LYS A 707 8.16 5.26 -23.77
C LYS A 707 7.95 6.60 -23.05
#